data_f677c346d6da176f1a426fcae64632bd
#
_entry.id   f677c346d6da176f1a426fcae64632bd
#
_cell.length_a   1.000
_cell.length_b   1.000
_cell.length_c   1.000
_cell.angle_alpha   90.00
_cell.angle_beta   90.00
_cell.angle_gamma   90.00
#
_symmetry.space_group_name_H-M   'P 1'
#
loop_
_entity.id
_entity.type
_entity.pdbx_description
1 polymer ?
#
loop_
_entity_poly.entity_id
_entity_poly.type
_entity_poly.pdbx_seq_one_letter_code
_entity_poly.pdbx_strand_id
1 'polypeptide(L)'
;MKTKTLTRKEFLKLAGVAVGTVSGVAKFVSTAQAKIKESELTQVKSDFIYSCCNMCGGQSGIMCRVVNGKLVKIDPNPYNPNNFSNISTDFFENVEKEGTCICPKGNAGISTLYDKDRLQKPLKRANPKKGIGVDPRWKEISWEEAYVEITKRLKGLRDNGEAHKLLWFSEDHSFTHIQSDFCKLFGTPNYSMHSNLCDTARKASFKMVMGLDRPLMDALQSKYILLFGWNPLSATKWSHLPRIITRGIENGAKMVVVDPYLSYTANKAQEWIPIIPGTDGAMALAMGHVIIRDKLYDEIFIKDWTIGFEKYAEYVKDKTPQWAEKITTVPAKTIERIAIEFAATKPQVVDVWSGPGQHSNGVQGGRAIAILAALVGGCDRPGTLLIPDNKGNKHIEVEPDEIANKTLKEKRFDQLKELYPFGHKSGIYCQAFSDLAEGKGPYKPKMAMIVFQNIMMSVPGLKTVEKALANLEFVVVNDIFLSETALMADIVVPGTTYLERYDLNTHWVTWPVLGLRQPVVKPIFGQPVEYEFVTELGRRLGLKEADGNDIFWVGRMSGERIADKTKWYEEFLSKELKEGAPKMTLEELKALPGAVWVSKSGTRYEKYKDAISPEKLADSILEGNIAYSKKPDGAKDKPIGLIIEGGAAVHGFSTPSRKVEFYNADFAKKKDAWGRPVDPLPVYEPRDWQPDANYPLYLINWKEASHTHTRTQNNALLVELKPDNPLMVNVVTAEKMGLNNDDLVWVESIYGRVKAKVKLTKGMHPEVVGLQHGFGHWALGEIAKDAGTSDTVLRPCKADPLSGQAIHKQCCVKVYKA
;
A
#
# COMPACT_ATOMS: atom_id res chain seq x y z
N MET A 1 -15.85 8.68 -47.17
CA MET A 1 -14.47 8.63 -47.70
C MET A 1 -13.94 7.22 -47.51
N LYS A 2 -13.64 6.52 -48.65
CA LYS A 2 -13.10 5.16 -48.61
C LYS A 2 -11.65 5.20 -48.11
N THR A 3 -11.37 4.61 -46.97
CA THR A 3 -10.02 4.41 -46.47
C THR A 3 -9.28 3.46 -47.41
N LYS A 4 -8.31 3.96 -48.18
CA LYS A 4 -7.37 3.15 -48.93
C LYS A 4 -6.42 2.44 -47.99
N THR A 5 -6.53 1.14 -47.88
CA THR A 5 -5.53 0.31 -47.19
C THR A 5 -4.24 0.31 -48.00
N LEU A 6 -3.17 0.81 -47.43
CA LEU A 6 -1.84 0.80 -48.02
C LEU A 6 -1.31 -0.63 -48.11
N THR A 7 -0.78 -1.02 -49.25
CA THR A 7 -0.10 -2.29 -49.44
C THR A 7 1.26 -2.28 -48.72
N ARG A 8 1.76 -3.44 -48.33
CA ARG A 8 3.08 -3.62 -47.69
C ARG A 8 4.22 -2.92 -48.46
N LYS A 9 4.12 -2.85 -49.80
CA LYS A 9 5.09 -2.18 -50.69
C LYS A 9 5.00 -0.65 -50.60
N GLU A 10 3.80 -0.11 -50.45
CA GLU A 10 3.57 1.33 -50.27
C GLU A 10 3.98 1.78 -48.83
N PHE A 11 3.74 0.94 -47.84
CA PHE A 11 4.24 1.18 -46.48
C PHE A 11 5.77 1.19 -46.42
N LEU A 12 6.44 0.24 -47.07
CA LEU A 12 7.90 0.20 -47.17
C LEU A 12 8.49 1.38 -47.95
N LYS A 13 7.81 1.88 -48.97
CA LYS A 13 8.21 3.11 -49.64
C LYS A 13 8.07 4.36 -48.76
N LEU A 14 6.98 4.47 -48.01
CA LEU A 14 6.79 5.54 -47.02
C LEU A 14 7.82 5.44 -45.89
N ALA A 15 8.11 4.25 -45.38
CA ALA A 15 9.15 4.01 -44.41
C ALA A 15 10.55 4.34 -44.94
N GLY A 16 10.83 4.03 -46.20
CA GLY A 16 12.07 4.41 -46.88
C GLY A 16 12.25 5.91 -47.06
N VAL A 17 11.16 6.65 -47.31
CA VAL A 17 11.18 8.12 -47.32
C VAL A 17 11.38 8.71 -45.94
N ALA A 18 10.77 8.09 -44.90
CA ALA A 18 11.01 8.50 -43.50
C ALA A 18 12.45 8.24 -43.07
N VAL A 19 13.06 7.13 -43.50
CA VAL A 19 14.50 6.84 -43.23
C VAL A 19 15.39 7.81 -43.99
N GLY A 20 15.01 8.21 -45.23
CA GLY A 20 15.71 9.24 -45.98
C GLY A 20 15.66 10.63 -45.32
N THR A 21 14.52 10.99 -44.71
CA THR A 21 14.38 12.26 -43.98
C THR A 21 15.10 12.22 -42.66
N VAL A 22 15.12 11.06 -41.98
CA VAL A 22 15.92 10.86 -40.75
C VAL A 22 17.42 10.91 -41.06
N SER A 23 17.87 10.38 -42.18
CA SER A 23 19.26 10.51 -42.65
C SER A 23 19.63 11.95 -42.99
N GLY A 24 18.69 12.73 -43.55
CA GLY A 24 18.83 14.17 -43.79
C GLY A 24 18.93 14.98 -42.47
N VAL A 25 18.06 14.65 -41.51
CA VAL A 25 18.09 15.24 -40.17
C VAL A 25 19.34 14.79 -39.42
N ALA A 26 19.75 13.54 -39.53
CA ALA A 26 20.98 13.03 -38.95
C ALA A 26 22.22 13.73 -39.53
N LYS A 27 22.24 14.01 -40.84
CA LYS A 27 23.30 14.82 -41.46
C LYS A 27 23.25 16.29 -41.03
N PHE A 28 22.06 16.86 -40.84
CA PHE A 28 21.92 18.21 -40.32
C PHE A 28 22.33 18.29 -38.83
N VAL A 29 21.97 17.28 -38.05
CA VAL A 29 22.41 17.15 -36.62
C VAL A 29 23.91 16.87 -36.57
N SER A 30 24.47 16.03 -37.44
CA SER A 30 25.92 15.79 -37.48
C SER A 30 26.72 17.01 -37.95
N THR A 31 26.21 17.85 -38.87
CA THR A 31 26.85 19.09 -39.28
C THR A 31 26.67 20.22 -38.26
N ALA A 32 25.58 20.20 -37.49
CA ALA A 32 25.42 21.08 -36.31
C ALA A 32 26.30 20.64 -35.12
N GLN A 33 26.46 19.34 -34.89
CA GLN A 33 27.38 18.80 -33.88
C GLN A 33 28.84 19.04 -34.25
N ALA A 34 29.19 19.01 -35.52
CA ALA A 34 30.57 19.31 -35.99
C ALA A 34 31.02 20.77 -35.76
N LYS A 35 30.12 21.68 -35.42
CA LYS A 35 30.45 23.08 -35.04
C LYS A 35 30.50 23.35 -33.55
N ILE A 36 30.10 22.39 -32.71
CA ILE A 36 30.33 22.49 -31.26
C ILE A 36 31.80 22.08 -31.04
N LYS A 37 32.63 23.02 -30.67
CA LYS A 37 34.06 22.75 -30.36
C LYS A 37 34.11 21.65 -29.28
N GLU A 38 34.99 20.67 -29.47
CA GLU A 38 35.20 19.59 -28.48
C GLU A 38 35.41 20.11 -27.06
N SER A 39 35.95 21.35 -26.92
CA SER A 39 36.09 22.10 -25.67
C SER A 39 34.76 22.52 -25.02
N GLU A 40 33.64 22.57 -25.76
CA GLU A 40 32.30 22.90 -25.20
C GLU A 40 31.58 21.64 -24.72
N LEU A 41 31.89 20.49 -25.31
CA LEU A 41 31.38 19.19 -24.86
C LEU A 41 32.01 18.74 -23.54
N THR A 42 33.24 19.16 -23.27
CA THR A 42 33.95 18.86 -22.01
C THR A 42 33.45 19.69 -20.80
N GLN A 43 32.59 20.68 -21.01
CA GLN A 43 31.99 21.48 -19.90
C GLN A 43 30.64 20.99 -19.42
N VAL A 44 30.03 19.98 -20.06
CA VAL A 44 28.75 19.42 -19.62
C VAL A 44 28.99 18.49 -18.44
N LYS A 45 28.81 19.00 -17.22
CA LYS A 45 28.85 18.17 -16.02
C LYS A 45 27.64 17.24 -16.03
N SER A 46 27.89 15.94 -16.09
CA SER A 46 26.88 14.89 -16.03
C SER A 46 27.16 13.97 -14.86
N ASP A 47 26.23 13.90 -13.93
CA ASP A 47 26.33 13.06 -12.75
C ASP A 47 25.26 11.97 -12.79
N PHE A 48 25.57 10.78 -12.29
CA PHE A 48 24.60 9.72 -12.03
C PHE A 48 24.35 9.64 -10.53
N ILE A 49 23.08 9.81 -10.14
CA ILE A 49 22.67 9.75 -8.75
C ILE A 49 21.75 8.54 -8.57
N TYR A 50 22.13 7.63 -7.69
CA TYR A 50 21.31 6.49 -7.30
C TYR A 50 20.35 6.90 -6.20
N SER A 51 19.09 6.48 -6.34
CA SER A 51 18.02 6.83 -5.39
C SER A 51 16.93 5.74 -5.40
N CYS A 52 15.85 5.95 -4.68
CA CYS A 52 14.69 5.06 -4.68
C CYS A 52 13.42 5.83 -5.05
N CYS A 53 12.65 5.24 -5.97
CA CYS A 53 11.37 5.75 -6.42
C CYS A 53 10.32 5.76 -5.28
N ASN A 54 9.42 6.74 -5.28
CA ASN A 54 8.24 6.78 -4.41
C ASN A 54 6.95 7.16 -5.15
N MET A 55 6.86 6.86 -6.43
CA MET A 55 5.62 7.09 -7.18
C MET A 55 4.44 6.27 -6.66
N CYS A 56 4.70 5.10 -6.07
CA CYS A 56 3.66 4.20 -5.56
C CYS A 56 4.03 3.50 -4.22
N GLY A 57 5.08 3.93 -3.54
CA GLY A 57 5.60 3.26 -2.34
C GLY A 57 6.28 1.91 -2.62
N GLY A 58 6.54 1.58 -3.89
CA GLY A 58 7.24 0.34 -4.30
C GLY A 58 8.74 0.38 -4.08
N GLN A 59 9.29 1.56 -3.86
CA GLN A 59 10.69 1.79 -3.49
C GLN A 59 11.70 1.18 -4.48
N SER A 60 11.34 1.07 -5.78
CA SER A 60 12.26 0.59 -6.81
C SER A 60 13.52 1.43 -6.85
N GLY A 61 14.66 0.81 -7.00
CA GLY A 61 15.93 1.52 -7.20
C GLY A 61 15.92 2.26 -8.54
N ILE A 62 16.35 3.50 -8.54
CA ILE A 62 16.48 4.33 -9.74
C ILE A 62 17.89 4.90 -9.86
N MET A 63 18.35 5.03 -11.10
CA MET A 63 19.58 5.72 -11.49
C MET A 63 19.17 6.96 -12.28
N CYS A 64 19.48 8.10 -11.72
CA CYS A 64 19.08 9.41 -12.25
C CYS A 64 20.26 10.10 -12.92
N ARG A 65 20.11 10.43 -14.21
CA ARG A 65 21.12 11.22 -14.91
C ARG A 65 20.81 12.71 -14.75
N VAL A 66 21.75 13.43 -14.17
CA VAL A 66 21.66 14.89 -13.95
C VAL A 66 22.67 15.60 -14.83
N VAL A 67 22.23 16.61 -15.58
CA VAL A 67 23.07 17.41 -16.47
C VAL A 67 22.93 18.87 -16.07
N ASN A 68 24.02 19.52 -15.71
CA ASN A 68 24.03 20.92 -15.24
C ASN A 68 23.00 21.19 -14.13
N GLY A 69 22.88 20.26 -13.17
CA GLY A 69 21.96 20.36 -12.04
C GLY A 69 20.49 20.06 -12.37
N LYS A 70 20.15 19.65 -13.59
CA LYS A 70 18.80 19.27 -14.00
C LYS A 70 18.71 17.77 -14.25
N LEU A 71 17.71 17.13 -13.69
CA LEU A 71 17.37 15.73 -14.00
C LEU A 71 16.90 15.63 -15.45
N VAL A 72 17.53 14.76 -16.22
CA VAL A 72 17.21 14.55 -17.65
C VAL A 72 16.74 13.14 -17.98
N LYS A 73 17.03 12.14 -17.13
CA LYS A 73 16.63 10.76 -17.35
C LYS A 73 16.55 9.99 -16.03
N ILE A 74 15.61 9.05 -15.96
CA ILE A 74 15.50 8.07 -14.89
C ILE A 74 15.57 6.68 -15.51
N ASP A 75 16.55 5.89 -15.09
CA ASP A 75 16.75 4.49 -15.46
C ASP A 75 16.62 3.57 -14.24
N PRO A 76 16.43 2.26 -14.41
CA PRO A 76 16.51 1.32 -13.30
C PRO A 76 17.92 1.30 -12.70
N ASN A 77 18.00 1.25 -11.38
CA ASN A 77 19.26 1.06 -10.67
C ASN A 77 19.73 -0.40 -10.83
N PRO A 78 20.88 -0.66 -11.47
CA PRO A 78 21.33 -2.03 -11.72
C PRO A 78 21.80 -2.78 -10.47
N TYR A 79 21.92 -2.12 -9.33
CA TYR A 79 22.38 -2.72 -8.07
C TYR A 79 21.26 -2.93 -7.06
N ASN A 80 20.03 -2.49 -7.36
CA ASN A 80 18.92 -2.58 -6.43
C ASN A 80 18.12 -3.87 -6.65
N PRO A 81 18.00 -4.76 -5.63
CA PRO A 81 17.33 -6.05 -5.76
C PRO A 81 15.86 -5.95 -6.19
N ASN A 82 15.17 -4.85 -5.89
CA ASN A 82 13.79 -4.64 -6.35
C ASN A 82 13.65 -4.55 -7.89
N ASN A 83 14.75 -4.47 -8.61
CA ASN A 83 14.76 -4.36 -10.06
C ASN A 83 15.06 -5.68 -10.78
N PHE A 84 15.23 -6.78 -10.04
CA PHE A 84 15.64 -8.08 -10.57
C PHE A 84 14.59 -9.18 -10.41
N SER A 85 14.72 -10.23 -11.21
CA SER A 85 13.87 -11.43 -11.15
C SER A 85 14.49 -12.56 -10.35
N ASN A 86 15.79 -12.57 -10.18
CA ASN A 86 16.50 -13.61 -9.43
C ASN A 86 17.44 -12.96 -8.42
N ILE A 87 17.36 -13.39 -7.17
CA ILE A 87 18.18 -12.88 -6.09
C ILE A 87 18.79 -14.10 -5.40
N SER A 88 19.89 -14.52 -5.97
CA SER A 88 20.80 -15.47 -5.35
C SER A 88 21.79 -14.72 -4.45
N THR A 89 22.56 -15.50 -3.67
CA THR A 89 23.72 -14.98 -2.95
C THR A 89 24.74 -14.30 -3.85
N ASP A 90 24.73 -14.63 -5.14
CA ASP A 90 25.61 -14.12 -6.18
C ASP A 90 25.00 -12.93 -6.94
N PHE A 91 24.11 -12.20 -6.29
CA PHE A 91 23.36 -11.07 -6.86
C PHE A 91 24.26 -10.09 -7.62
N PHE A 92 25.38 -9.68 -7.02
CA PHE A 92 26.29 -8.71 -7.65
C PHE A 92 27.09 -9.28 -8.81
N GLU A 93 27.31 -10.59 -8.86
CA GLU A 93 28.01 -11.26 -9.96
C GLU A 93 27.10 -11.48 -11.20
N ASN A 94 25.81 -11.48 -10.99
CA ASN A 94 24.80 -11.70 -12.04
C ASN A 94 24.14 -10.42 -12.57
N VAL A 95 24.46 -9.25 -12.01
CA VAL A 95 23.88 -7.94 -12.39
C VAL A 95 23.97 -7.67 -13.90
N GLU A 96 25.08 -8.02 -14.53
CA GLU A 96 25.30 -7.80 -15.98
C GLU A 96 24.52 -8.80 -16.86
N LYS A 97 24.15 -9.96 -16.33
CA LYS A 97 23.50 -11.03 -17.10
C LYS A 97 21.97 -10.90 -17.11
N GLU A 98 21.40 -10.28 -16.08
CA GLU A 98 19.96 -10.11 -15.94
C GLU A 98 19.57 -8.65 -16.14
N GLY A 99 18.93 -8.32 -17.22
CA GLY A 99 18.44 -6.98 -17.47
C GLY A 99 17.57 -6.47 -16.32
N THR A 100 17.73 -5.19 -15.96
CA THR A 100 16.94 -4.52 -14.92
C THR A 100 15.79 -3.72 -15.52
N CYS A 101 14.69 -3.55 -14.79
CA CYS A 101 13.60 -2.68 -15.21
C CYS A 101 12.94 -1.97 -14.04
N ILE A 102 12.31 -0.84 -14.34
CA ILE A 102 11.33 -0.17 -13.49
C ILE A 102 10.02 -0.04 -14.25
N CYS A 103 8.92 0.13 -13.52
CA CYS A 103 7.62 0.32 -14.15
C CYS A 103 7.51 1.73 -14.80
N PRO A 104 6.55 1.96 -15.71
CA PRO A 104 6.35 3.27 -16.36
C PRO A 104 6.23 4.43 -15.36
N LYS A 105 5.63 4.21 -14.20
CA LYS A 105 5.51 5.23 -13.14
C LYS A 105 6.88 5.70 -12.63
N GLY A 106 7.83 4.76 -12.46
CA GLY A 106 9.19 5.09 -12.01
C GLY A 106 9.93 5.96 -13.02
N ASN A 107 9.83 5.64 -14.33
CA ASN A 107 10.39 6.47 -15.39
C ASN A 107 9.75 7.85 -15.47
N ALA A 108 8.44 7.94 -15.23
CA ALA A 108 7.68 9.17 -15.37
C ALA A 108 7.87 10.19 -14.22
N GLY A 109 8.66 9.86 -13.19
CA GLY A 109 8.91 10.77 -12.07
C GLY A 109 9.46 12.14 -12.47
N ILE A 110 10.21 12.21 -13.58
CA ILE A 110 10.71 13.47 -14.16
C ILE A 110 9.58 14.42 -14.56
N SER A 111 8.49 13.92 -15.14
CA SER A 111 7.33 14.72 -15.51
C SER A 111 6.65 15.32 -14.29
N THR A 112 6.57 14.58 -13.17
CA THR A 112 6.04 15.12 -11.92
C THR A 112 6.99 16.16 -11.29
N LEU A 113 8.31 15.98 -11.38
CA LEU A 113 9.28 16.92 -10.82
C LEU A 113 9.15 18.30 -11.46
N TYR A 114 9.02 18.35 -12.79
CA TYR A 114 8.96 19.58 -13.57
C TYR A 114 7.55 19.99 -14.01
N ASP A 115 6.54 19.41 -13.37
CA ASP A 115 5.15 19.74 -13.67
C ASP A 115 4.86 21.21 -13.36
N LYS A 116 4.28 21.93 -14.32
CA LYS A 116 3.97 23.36 -14.20
C LYS A 116 2.88 23.67 -13.17
N ASP A 117 2.03 22.68 -12.88
CA ASP A 117 0.91 22.83 -11.95
C ASP A 117 1.32 22.61 -10.48
N ARG A 118 2.61 22.36 -10.22
CA ARG A 118 3.13 22.23 -8.85
C ARG A 118 2.98 23.53 -8.07
N LEU A 119 2.60 23.37 -6.80
CA LEU A 119 2.56 24.46 -5.83
C LEU A 119 3.97 25.01 -5.57
N GLN A 120 4.11 26.34 -5.59
CA GLN A 120 5.38 27.03 -5.43
C GLN A 120 5.46 27.80 -4.10
N LYS A 121 4.32 28.31 -3.64
CA LYS A 121 4.21 29.12 -2.43
C LYS A 121 3.06 28.65 -1.55
N PRO A 122 3.11 28.89 -0.24
CA PRO A 122 1.98 28.66 0.63
C PRO A 122 0.78 29.52 0.23
N LEU A 123 -0.42 28.94 0.39
CA LEU A 123 -1.69 29.56 0.06
C LEU A 123 -2.58 29.60 1.30
N LYS A 124 -3.21 30.76 1.55
CA LYS A 124 -4.22 30.94 2.60
C LYS A 124 -5.59 31.17 1.98
N ARG A 125 -6.58 30.43 2.46
CA ARG A 125 -7.98 30.60 2.07
C ARG A 125 -8.51 31.96 2.55
N ALA A 126 -9.16 32.72 1.67
CA ALA A 126 -9.87 33.95 2.01
C ALA A 126 -11.39 33.75 2.13
N ASN A 127 -11.93 32.72 1.50
CA ASN A 127 -13.35 32.37 1.61
C ASN A 127 -13.56 31.39 2.78
N PRO A 128 -14.33 31.73 3.83
CA PRO A 128 -14.57 30.83 4.97
C PRO A 128 -15.41 29.60 4.61
N LYS A 129 -16.15 29.62 3.50
CA LYS A 129 -16.94 28.48 3.06
C LYS A 129 -16.04 27.43 2.42
N LYS A 130 -16.26 26.16 2.77
CA LYS A 130 -15.58 24.98 2.21
C LYS A 130 -16.60 24.09 1.51
N GLY A 131 -16.21 23.47 0.40
CA GLY A 131 -17.07 22.53 -0.34
C GLY A 131 -16.63 22.38 -1.78
N ILE A 132 -17.15 21.35 -2.44
CA ILE A 132 -16.94 21.11 -3.87
C ILE A 132 -17.60 22.25 -4.66
N GLY A 133 -16.84 22.83 -5.60
CA GLY A 133 -17.30 23.96 -6.42
C GLY A 133 -17.26 25.33 -5.72
N VAL A 134 -16.82 25.38 -4.46
CA VAL A 134 -16.62 26.65 -3.75
C VAL A 134 -15.24 27.20 -4.04
N ASP A 135 -15.14 28.38 -4.62
CA ASP A 135 -13.87 29.07 -4.83
C ASP A 135 -13.21 29.45 -3.48
N PRO A 136 -12.05 28.94 -3.16
CA PRO A 136 -11.32 29.28 -1.93
C PRO A 136 -10.85 30.73 -1.86
N ARG A 137 -10.75 31.44 -2.98
CA ARG A 137 -10.16 32.78 -3.11
C ARG A 137 -8.76 32.84 -2.49
N TRP A 138 -7.87 31.98 -3.00
CA TRP A 138 -6.51 31.82 -2.49
C TRP A 138 -5.73 33.14 -2.47
N LYS A 139 -5.00 33.35 -1.37
CA LYS A 139 -3.98 34.38 -1.25
C LYS A 139 -2.64 33.73 -1.03
N GLU A 140 -1.66 34.07 -1.86
CA GLU A 140 -0.27 33.69 -1.59
C GLU A 140 0.21 34.34 -0.29
N ILE A 141 0.88 33.54 0.54
CA ILE A 141 1.51 34.00 1.79
C ILE A 141 2.96 33.49 1.85
N SER A 142 3.76 34.10 2.69
CA SER A 142 5.11 33.62 2.96
C SER A 142 5.10 32.34 3.82
N TRP A 143 6.21 31.60 3.81
CA TRP A 143 6.40 30.50 4.74
C TRP A 143 6.32 30.92 6.19
N GLU A 144 6.85 32.09 6.53
CA GLU A 144 6.77 32.62 7.89
C GLU A 144 5.31 32.88 8.32
N GLU A 145 4.51 33.52 7.48
CA GLU A 145 3.09 33.71 7.74
C GLU A 145 2.35 32.37 7.89
N ALA A 146 2.67 31.37 7.08
CA ALA A 146 2.10 30.02 7.19
C ALA A 146 2.47 29.39 8.53
N TYR A 147 3.74 29.39 8.90
CA TYR A 147 4.20 28.86 10.19
C TYR A 147 3.56 29.57 11.38
N VAL A 148 3.52 30.90 11.38
CA VAL A 148 2.90 31.69 12.47
C VAL A 148 1.43 31.32 12.65
N GLU A 149 0.65 31.25 11.56
CA GLU A 149 -0.78 30.92 11.65
C GLU A 149 -0.99 29.48 12.12
N ILE A 150 -0.24 28.49 11.56
CA ILE A 150 -0.37 27.08 11.93
C ILE A 150 0.03 26.87 13.39
N THR A 151 1.18 27.41 13.80
CA THR A 151 1.67 27.25 15.18
C THR A 151 0.79 27.95 16.20
N LYS A 152 0.20 29.09 15.87
CA LYS A 152 -0.81 29.77 16.71
C LYS A 152 -1.99 28.86 17.01
N ARG A 153 -2.54 28.16 15.98
CA ARG A 153 -3.67 27.24 16.14
C ARG A 153 -3.28 26.01 16.95
N LEU A 154 -2.14 25.42 16.64
CA LEU A 154 -1.61 24.26 17.39
C LEU A 154 -1.35 24.62 18.86
N LYS A 155 -0.70 25.76 19.10
CA LYS A 155 -0.44 26.25 20.47
C LYS A 155 -1.72 26.44 21.25
N GLY A 156 -2.74 27.05 20.64
CA GLY A 156 -4.05 27.22 21.24
C GLY A 156 -4.69 25.90 21.68
N LEU A 157 -4.60 24.84 20.87
CA LEU A 157 -5.11 23.52 21.27
C LEU A 157 -4.33 22.97 22.47
N ARG A 158 -2.98 23.07 22.46
CA ARG A 158 -2.15 22.53 23.53
C ARG A 158 -2.33 23.28 24.84
N ASP A 159 -2.32 24.61 24.80
CA ASP A 159 -2.47 25.48 25.99
C ASP A 159 -3.83 25.29 26.68
N ASN A 160 -4.86 24.96 25.90
CA ASN A 160 -6.21 24.70 26.41
C ASN A 160 -6.43 23.24 26.87
N GLY A 161 -5.43 22.39 26.83
CA GLY A 161 -5.56 20.95 27.13
C GLY A 161 -6.39 20.18 26.08
N GLU A 162 -6.46 20.68 24.86
CA GLU A 162 -7.24 20.15 23.74
C GLU A 162 -6.39 19.52 22.63
N ALA A 163 -5.14 19.17 22.91
CA ALA A 163 -4.23 18.62 21.91
C ALA A 163 -4.80 17.36 21.21
N HIS A 164 -5.59 16.55 21.91
CA HIS A 164 -6.31 15.40 21.36
C HIS A 164 -7.31 15.77 20.25
N LYS A 165 -7.71 17.03 20.13
CA LYS A 165 -8.63 17.51 19.07
C LYS A 165 -7.94 17.81 17.73
N LEU A 166 -6.65 17.57 17.61
CA LEU A 166 -5.90 17.54 16.37
C LEU A 166 -6.00 16.14 15.72
N LEU A 167 -6.45 16.08 14.47
CA LEU A 167 -6.34 14.91 13.61
C LEU A 167 -5.11 15.05 12.71
N TRP A 168 -4.33 13.96 12.54
CA TRP A 168 -3.18 13.94 11.65
C TRP A 168 -3.29 12.78 10.68
N PHE A 169 -3.34 13.08 9.39
CA PHE A 169 -3.42 12.12 8.31
C PHE A 169 -2.15 12.16 7.47
N SER A 170 -1.46 11.03 7.34
CA SER A 170 -0.20 10.93 6.65
C SER A 170 -0.17 9.75 5.66
N GLU A 171 0.71 9.85 4.72
CA GLU A 171 1.18 8.74 3.89
C GLU A 171 2.07 7.80 4.72
N ASP A 172 2.22 6.51 4.34
CA ASP A 172 2.95 5.53 5.17
C ASP A 172 4.36 5.17 4.64
N HIS A 173 4.90 5.95 3.71
CA HIS A 173 6.15 5.61 3.02
C HIS A 173 7.28 6.63 3.15
N SER A 174 7.07 7.74 3.86
CA SER A 174 8.08 8.77 4.02
C SER A 174 7.85 9.56 5.31
N PHE A 175 8.92 9.79 6.07
CA PHE A 175 8.94 10.65 7.26
C PHE A 175 7.88 10.31 8.32
N THR A 176 7.39 9.08 8.34
CA THR A 176 6.29 8.69 9.24
C THR A 176 6.71 8.74 10.71
N HIS A 177 7.98 8.48 11.01
CA HIS A 177 8.50 8.54 12.37
C HIS A 177 8.44 9.95 12.93
N ILE A 178 9.00 10.94 12.23
CA ILE A 178 9.01 12.33 12.74
C ILE A 178 7.60 12.90 12.88
N GLN A 179 6.66 12.49 12.05
CA GLN A 179 5.27 12.89 12.16
C GLN A 179 4.57 12.23 13.35
N SER A 180 4.81 10.93 13.58
CA SER A 180 4.27 10.23 14.75
C SER A 180 4.87 10.75 16.05
N ASP A 181 6.16 11.07 16.07
CA ASP A 181 6.85 11.65 17.22
C ASP A 181 6.33 13.06 17.53
N PHE A 182 6.14 13.88 16.49
CA PHE A 182 5.48 15.16 16.63
C PHE A 182 4.08 15.00 17.27
N CYS A 183 3.26 14.11 16.76
CA CYS A 183 1.92 13.87 17.31
C CYS A 183 1.95 13.42 18.78
N LYS A 184 2.89 12.53 19.11
CA LYS A 184 3.05 12.02 20.49
C LYS A 184 3.52 13.12 21.44
N LEU A 185 4.54 13.92 21.06
CA LEU A 185 5.03 15.05 21.86
C LEU A 185 4.04 16.22 21.90
N PHE A 186 3.23 16.40 20.89
CA PHE A 186 2.15 17.40 20.87
C PHE A 186 1.01 16.99 21.81
N GLY A 187 0.72 15.71 21.94
CA GLY A 187 -0.34 15.16 22.80
C GLY A 187 -1.60 14.73 22.05
N THR A 188 -1.52 14.45 20.73
CA THR A 188 -2.66 13.89 20.00
C THR A 188 -2.51 12.38 19.77
N PRO A 189 -3.53 11.57 20.17
CA PRO A 189 -3.56 10.15 19.85
C PRO A 189 -3.96 9.87 18.38
N ASN A 190 -4.35 10.87 17.62
CA ASN A 190 -5.03 10.76 16.32
C ASN A 190 -4.07 10.78 15.12
N TYR A 191 -2.88 10.22 15.26
CA TYR A 191 -2.02 9.98 14.11
C TYR A 191 -2.56 8.83 13.29
N SER A 192 -2.81 9.06 12.00
CA SER A 192 -3.37 8.08 11.08
C SER A 192 -2.61 8.04 9.76
N MET A 193 -2.53 6.85 9.16
CA MET A 193 -1.87 6.59 7.87
C MET A 193 -2.82 5.89 6.92
N HIS A 194 -2.57 5.97 5.61
CA HIS A 194 -3.48 5.44 4.60
C HIS A 194 -3.60 3.90 4.56
N SER A 195 -2.84 3.15 5.34
CA SER A 195 -2.83 1.67 5.29
C SER A 195 -4.23 1.04 5.41
N ASN A 196 -5.15 1.67 6.14
CA ASN A 196 -6.52 1.15 6.25
C ASN A 196 -7.38 1.30 4.98
N LEU A 197 -6.92 2.10 4.03
CA LEU A 197 -7.49 2.16 2.69
C LEU A 197 -6.87 1.10 1.76
N CYS A 198 -5.85 0.37 2.21
CA CYS A 198 -5.03 -0.51 1.38
C CYS A 198 -5.20 -2.00 1.73
N ASP A 199 -4.63 -2.48 2.83
CA ASP A 199 -4.42 -3.90 3.09
C ASP A 199 -4.57 -4.34 4.56
N THR A 200 -5.24 -3.56 5.39
CA THR A 200 -5.36 -3.91 6.82
C THR A 200 -6.15 -5.18 7.07
N ALA A 201 -7.15 -5.50 6.26
CA ALA A 201 -7.88 -6.76 6.36
C ALA A 201 -6.97 -7.97 6.08
N ARG A 202 -6.11 -7.90 5.04
CA ARG A 202 -5.11 -8.94 4.78
C ARG A 202 -4.14 -9.08 5.95
N LYS A 203 -3.63 -7.96 6.47
CA LYS A 203 -2.76 -7.97 7.66
C LYS A 203 -3.42 -8.63 8.86
N ALA A 204 -4.67 -8.25 9.14
CA ALA A 204 -5.43 -8.86 10.23
C ALA A 204 -5.63 -10.37 10.03
N SER A 205 -6.02 -10.80 8.83
CA SER A 205 -6.24 -12.21 8.50
C SER A 205 -5.00 -13.08 8.72
N PHE A 206 -3.87 -12.68 8.15
CA PHE A 206 -2.62 -13.45 8.30
C PHE A 206 -2.07 -13.36 9.74
N LYS A 207 -2.24 -12.22 10.40
CA LYS A 207 -1.85 -12.06 11.81
C LYS A 207 -2.66 -12.95 12.74
N MET A 208 -3.95 -13.09 12.51
CA MET A 208 -4.83 -13.98 13.28
C MET A 208 -4.49 -15.46 13.10
N VAL A 209 -4.00 -15.86 11.92
CA VAL A 209 -3.68 -17.26 11.59
C VAL A 209 -2.21 -17.59 11.85
N MET A 210 -1.28 -16.75 11.39
CA MET A 210 0.17 -17.03 11.38
C MET A 210 0.98 -16.07 12.25
N GLY A 211 0.36 -15.08 12.88
CA GLY A 211 1.06 -14.04 13.63
C GLY A 211 1.84 -13.03 12.75
N LEU A 212 1.63 -13.03 11.44
CA LEU A 212 2.38 -12.25 10.46
C LEU A 212 1.49 -11.22 9.77
N ASP A 213 1.90 -9.96 9.80
CA ASP A 213 1.16 -8.90 9.07
C ASP A 213 1.26 -9.06 7.56
N ARG A 214 2.42 -9.43 7.05
CA ARG A 214 2.74 -9.46 5.61
C ARG A 214 3.69 -10.59 5.26
N PRO A 215 3.23 -11.83 5.20
CA PRO A 215 4.01 -12.86 4.55
C PRO A 215 4.21 -12.50 3.07
N LEU A 216 5.33 -12.89 2.50
CA LEU A 216 5.71 -12.64 1.10
C LEU A 216 5.77 -13.96 0.34
N MET A 217 5.26 -13.99 -0.89
CA MET A 217 5.34 -15.21 -1.69
C MET A 217 6.71 -15.43 -2.30
N ASP A 218 7.19 -16.66 -2.28
CA ASP A 218 8.35 -17.14 -3.06
C ASP A 218 7.89 -17.74 -4.39
N ALA A 219 7.38 -16.89 -5.28
CA ALA A 219 6.85 -17.34 -6.56
C ALA A 219 7.91 -17.95 -7.50
N LEU A 220 9.21 -17.62 -7.29
CA LEU A 220 10.29 -18.09 -8.14
C LEU A 220 10.49 -19.62 -8.04
N GLN A 221 10.34 -20.16 -6.84
CA GLN A 221 10.52 -21.59 -6.57
C GLN A 221 9.20 -22.36 -6.53
N SER A 222 8.05 -21.70 -6.59
CA SER A 222 6.75 -22.37 -6.59
C SER A 222 6.52 -23.18 -7.87
N LYS A 223 5.77 -24.26 -7.74
CA LYS A 223 5.24 -25.06 -8.86
C LYS A 223 3.75 -24.85 -9.08
N TYR A 224 3.07 -24.30 -8.06
CA TYR A 224 1.67 -23.88 -8.18
C TYR A 224 1.47 -22.54 -7.46
N ILE A 225 0.95 -21.55 -8.17
CA ILE A 225 0.69 -20.20 -7.66
C ILE A 225 -0.81 -19.96 -7.73
N LEU A 226 -1.47 -19.80 -6.58
CA LEU A 226 -2.89 -19.52 -6.46
C LEU A 226 -3.11 -18.13 -5.90
N LEU A 227 -3.72 -17.23 -6.66
CA LEU A 227 -3.95 -15.85 -6.26
C LEU A 227 -5.44 -15.53 -6.17
N PHE A 228 -5.86 -14.95 -5.03
CA PHE A 228 -7.22 -14.45 -4.82
C PHE A 228 -7.24 -12.92 -4.87
N GLY A 229 -7.95 -12.35 -5.85
CA GLY A 229 -8.19 -10.91 -5.95
C GLY A 229 -6.92 -10.06 -5.88
N TRP A 230 -5.84 -10.54 -6.44
CA TRP A 230 -4.55 -9.86 -6.46
C TRP A 230 -3.98 -9.74 -7.87
N ASN A 231 -3.64 -8.51 -8.25
CA ASN A 231 -3.09 -8.19 -9.58
C ASN A 231 -1.65 -7.65 -9.47
N PRO A 232 -0.66 -8.45 -9.05
CA PRO A 232 0.72 -8.01 -8.84
C PRO A 232 1.42 -7.54 -10.12
N LEU A 233 1.06 -8.05 -11.30
CA LEU A 233 1.66 -7.65 -12.58
C LEU A 233 1.25 -6.22 -12.99
N SER A 234 0.18 -5.68 -12.46
CA SER A 234 -0.27 -4.31 -12.68
C SER A 234 0.03 -3.39 -11.50
N ALA A 235 -0.33 -3.82 -10.30
CA ALA A 235 -0.20 -3.02 -9.09
C ALA A 235 1.24 -2.82 -8.59
N THR A 236 2.22 -3.22 -9.30
CA THR A 236 3.70 -3.13 -9.17
C THR A 236 4.27 -2.44 -7.91
N LYS A 237 3.59 -2.48 -6.77
CA LYS A 237 4.06 -1.91 -5.50
C LYS A 237 5.38 -2.57 -5.07
N TRP A 238 5.57 -3.83 -5.45
CA TRP A 238 6.84 -4.55 -5.33
C TRP A 238 7.34 -4.81 -6.74
N SER A 239 8.26 -4.00 -7.21
CA SER A 239 8.67 -3.99 -8.61
C SER A 239 9.37 -5.28 -9.06
N HIS A 240 9.96 -6.04 -8.12
CA HIS A 240 10.53 -7.36 -8.40
C HIS A 240 9.47 -8.45 -8.63
N LEU A 241 8.29 -8.32 -8.01
CA LEU A 241 7.29 -9.37 -7.96
C LEU A 241 6.74 -9.79 -9.34
N PRO A 242 6.42 -8.87 -10.28
CA PRO A 242 6.04 -9.26 -11.63
C PRO A 242 7.08 -10.15 -12.31
N ARG A 243 8.35 -9.88 -12.11
CA ARG A 243 9.46 -10.64 -12.70
C ARG A 243 9.60 -12.01 -12.05
N ILE A 244 9.57 -12.06 -10.72
CA ILE A 244 9.63 -13.34 -9.96
C ILE A 244 8.47 -14.26 -10.36
N ILE A 245 7.26 -13.74 -10.49
CA ILE A 245 6.10 -14.52 -10.94
C ILE A 245 6.29 -15.01 -12.38
N THR A 246 6.72 -14.13 -13.28
CA THR A 246 6.95 -14.51 -14.68
C THR A 246 8.03 -15.60 -14.78
N ARG A 247 9.13 -15.47 -14.04
CA ARG A 247 10.19 -16.50 -13.98
C ARG A 247 9.69 -17.79 -13.34
N GLY A 248 8.85 -17.73 -12.30
CA GLY A 248 8.22 -18.93 -11.73
C GLY A 248 7.39 -19.68 -12.77
N ILE A 249 6.61 -18.97 -13.60
CA ILE A 249 5.85 -19.55 -14.69
C ILE A 249 6.78 -20.15 -15.76
N GLU A 250 7.84 -19.44 -16.16
CA GLU A 250 8.87 -19.94 -17.09
C GLU A 250 9.56 -21.20 -16.55
N ASN A 251 9.73 -21.30 -15.23
CA ASN A 251 10.28 -22.48 -14.53
C ASN A 251 9.23 -23.59 -14.34
N GLY A 252 8.06 -23.49 -14.98
CA GLY A 252 7.01 -24.50 -15.01
C GLY A 252 5.96 -24.41 -13.91
N ALA A 253 5.86 -23.28 -13.19
CA ALA A 253 4.76 -23.09 -12.24
C ALA A 253 3.42 -22.92 -12.99
N LYS A 254 2.38 -23.63 -12.54
CA LYS A 254 1.00 -23.34 -12.94
C LYS A 254 0.49 -22.19 -12.08
N MET A 255 0.02 -21.11 -12.71
CA MET A 255 -0.65 -20.02 -12.01
C MET A 255 -2.16 -20.06 -12.26
N VAL A 256 -2.94 -20.01 -11.20
CA VAL A 256 -4.40 -19.87 -11.20
C VAL A 256 -4.76 -18.57 -10.49
N VAL A 257 -5.61 -17.76 -11.11
CA VAL A 257 -6.06 -16.47 -10.54
C VAL A 257 -7.58 -16.47 -10.39
N VAL A 258 -8.04 -16.31 -9.17
CA VAL A 258 -9.45 -16.15 -8.79
C VAL A 258 -9.73 -14.65 -8.68
N ASP A 259 -10.47 -14.09 -9.62
CA ASP A 259 -10.73 -12.63 -9.67
C ASP A 259 -12.01 -12.38 -10.51
N PRO A 260 -12.90 -11.48 -10.13
CA PRO A 260 -14.06 -11.12 -10.96
C PRO A 260 -13.69 -10.50 -12.31
N TYR A 261 -12.46 -10.03 -12.45
CA TYR A 261 -11.94 -9.35 -13.63
C TYR A 261 -10.70 -10.06 -14.19
N LEU A 262 -10.65 -10.29 -15.50
CA LEU A 262 -9.46 -10.77 -16.21
C LEU A 262 -8.37 -9.69 -16.21
N SER A 263 -7.71 -9.57 -15.07
CA SER A 263 -6.62 -8.62 -14.83
C SER A 263 -5.37 -8.97 -15.65
N TYR A 264 -4.37 -8.10 -15.70
CA TYR A 264 -3.08 -8.40 -16.34
C TYR A 264 -2.44 -9.67 -15.74
N THR A 265 -2.59 -9.89 -14.44
CA THR A 265 -2.11 -11.12 -13.79
C THR A 265 -2.93 -12.33 -14.22
N ALA A 266 -4.24 -12.21 -14.23
CA ALA A 266 -5.14 -13.29 -14.68
C ALA A 266 -4.92 -13.64 -16.16
N ASN A 267 -4.64 -12.65 -17.01
CA ASN A 267 -4.32 -12.86 -18.42
C ASN A 267 -2.97 -13.59 -18.67
N LYS A 268 -2.06 -13.54 -17.69
CA LYS A 268 -0.80 -14.30 -17.73
C LYS A 268 -0.91 -15.67 -17.06
N ALA A 269 -1.97 -15.92 -16.32
CA ALA A 269 -2.22 -17.19 -15.68
C ALA A 269 -2.61 -18.28 -16.70
N GLN A 270 -2.30 -19.53 -16.38
CA GLN A 270 -2.80 -20.67 -17.13
C GLN A 270 -4.32 -20.82 -16.98
N GLU A 271 -4.88 -20.28 -15.87
CA GLU A 271 -6.30 -20.33 -15.65
C GLU A 271 -6.80 -19.10 -14.86
N TRP A 272 -7.88 -18.49 -15.36
CA TRP A 272 -8.63 -17.45 -14.68
C TRP A 272 -9.98 -17.99 -14.25
N ILE A 273 -10.31 -17.79 -12.98
CA ILE A 273 -11.57 -18.21 -12.37
C ILE A 273 -12.39 -16.96 -12.05
N PRO A 274 -13.40 -16.62 -12.86
CA PRO A 274 -14.33 -15.55 -12.53
C PRO A 274 -15.15 -15.94 -11.30
N ILE A 275 -15.24 -15.02 -10.33
CA ILE A 275 -15.94 -15.23 -9.05
C ILE A 275 -16.82 -14.03 -8.72
N ILE A 276 -17.90 -14.24 -7.98
CA ILE A 276 -18.68 -13.16 -7.37
C ILE A 276 -17.79 -12.44 -6.35
N PRO A 277 -17.65 -11.09 -6.41
CA PRO A 277 -16.79 -10.35 -5.49
C PRO A 277 -17.13 -10.58 -4.01
N GLY A 278 -16.12 -10.81 -3.16
CA GLY A 278 -16.27 -11.03 -1.72
C GLY A 278 -16.83 -12.39 -1.32
N THR A 279 -16.82 -13.38 -2.24
CA THR A 279 -17.18 -14.79 -1.95
C THR A 279 -15.96 -15.71 -1.91
N ASP A 280 -14.77 -15.16 -2.03
CA ASP A 280 -13.48 -15.86 -2.03
C ASP A 280 -13.33 -16.79 -0.81
N GLY A 281 -13.81 -16.36 0.37
CA GLY A 281 -13.80 -17.16 1.58
C GLY A 281 -14.62 -18.45 1.47
N ALA A 282 -15.75 -18.43 0.76
CA ALA A 282 -16.55 -19.64 0.52
C ALA A 282 -15.80 -20.64 -0.36
N MET A 283 -15.14 -20.17 -1.42
CA MET A 283 -14.29 -21.03 -2.25
C MET A 283 -13.14 -21.62 -1.44
N ALA A 284 -12.46 -20.81 -0.62
CA ALA A 284 -11.35 -21.27 0.21
C ALA A 284 -11.77 -22.33 1.24
N LEU A 285 -12.93 -22.15 1.89
CA LEU A 285 -13.49 -23.15 2.81
C LEU A 285 -13.83 -24.47 2.11
N ALA A 286 -14.40 -24.42 0.90
CA ALA A 286 -14.70 -25.60 0.12
C ALA A 286 -13.41 -26.31 -0.36
N MET A 287 -12.37 -25.56 -0.71
CA MET A 287 -11.05 -26.13 -0.99
C MET A 287 -10.48 -26.83 0.25
N GLY A 288 -10.60 -26.20 1.43
CA GLY A 288 -10.22 -26.78 2.72
C GLY A 288 -10.96 -28.09 3.00
N HIS A 289 -12.28 -28.15 2.73
CA HIS A 289 -13.06 -29.37 2.81
C HIS A 289 -12.48 -30.50 1.93
N VAL A 290 -12.20 -30.22 0.65
CA VAL A 290 -11.65 -31.22 -0.29
C VAL A 290 -10.29 -31.71 0.18
N ILE A 291 -9.38 -30.80 0.57
CA ILE A 291 -8.04 -31.16 1.04
C ILE A 291 -8.10 -32.07 2.27
N ILE A 292 -9.01 -31.82 3.19
CA ILE A 292 -9.17 -32.66 4.40
C ILE A 292 -9.86 -33.98 4.08
N ARG A 293 -10.96 -33.96 3.32
CA ARG A 293 -11.70 -35.17 2.89
C ARG A 293 -10.77 -36.20 2.22
N ASP A 294 -9.89 -35.72 1.33
CA ASP A 294 -9.02 -36.56 0.53
C ASP A 294 -7.65 -36.79 1.17
N LYS A 295 -7.44 -36.27 2.42
CA LYS A 295 -6.18 -36.38 3.19
C LYS A 295 -4.96 -35.84 2.44
N LEU A 296 -5.12 -34.72 1.74
CA LEU A 296 -4.08 -34.06 0.95
C LEU A 296 -3.27 -33.02 1.76
N TYR A 297 -3.55 -32.88 3.05
CA TYR A 297 -2.84 -31.94 3.94
C TYR A 297 -1.48 -32.47 4.39
N ASP A 298 -0.59 -31.61 4.86
CA ASP A 298 0.71 -31.97 5.44
C ASP A 298 0.52 -32.42 6.89
N GLU A 299 0.41 -33.74 7.12
CA GLU A 299 0.15 -34.32 8.45
C GLU A 299 1.18 -33.91 9.50
N ILE A 300 2.47 -33.84 9.10
CA ILE A 300 3.57 -33.48 10.01
C ILE A 300 3.44 -32.01 10.41
N PHE A 301 3.24 -31.12 9.44
CA PHE A 301 3.08 -29.69 9.73
C PHE A 301 1.83 -29.43 10.58
N ILE A 302 0.73 -30.10 10.29
CA ILE A 302 -0.52 -29.98 11.07
C ILE A 302 -0.27 -30.38 12.52
N LYS A 303 0.34 -31.54 12.76
CA LYS A 303 0.61 -32.07 14.11
C LYS A 303 1.55 -31.14 14.89
N ASP A 304 2.66 -30.76 14.29
CA ASP A 304 3.76 -30.10 15.01
C ASP A 304 3.55 -28.58 15.13
N TRP A 305 2.98 -27.94 14.11
CA TRP A 305 3.01 -26.49 13.95
C TRP A 305 1.65 -25.83 13.89
N THR A 306 0.54 -26.56 14.15
CA THR A 306 -0.79 -25.97 14.17
C THR A 306 -1.55 -26.26 15.46
N ILE A 307 -2.63 -25.49 15.71
CA ILE A 307 -3.65 -25.77 16.71
C ILE A 307 -5.04 -25.58 16.11
N GLY A 308 -6.01 -26.37 16.62
CA GLY A 308 -7.42 -26.25 16.27
C GLY A 308 -7.81 -26.86 14.92
N PHE A 309 -6.97 -27.73 14.35
CA PHE A 309 -7.26 -28.42 13.10
C PHE A 309 -8.55 -29.25 13.15
N GLU A 310 -8.80 -30.00 14.23
CA GLU A 310 -9.98 -30.84 14.37
C GLU A 310 -11.28 -30.01 14.37
N LYS A 311 -11.26 -28.84 15.00
CA LYS A 311 -12.41 -27.91 15.01
C LYS A 311 -12.66 -27.33 13.63
N TYR A 312 -11.59 -27.00 12.91
CA TYR A 312 -11.69 -26.53 11.54
C TYR A 312 -12.19 -27.64 10.60
N ALA A 313 -11.68 -28.86 10.73
CA ALA A 313 -12.08 -30.01 9.93
C ALA A 313 -13.60 -30.33 10.11
N GLU A 314 -14.09 -30.26 11.35
CA GLU A 314 -15.54 -30.45 11.61
C GLU A 314 -16.35 -29.29 11.01
N TYR A 315 -15.88 -28.03 11.14
CA TYR A 315 -16.56 -26.86 10.57
C TYR A 315 -16.69 -26.93 9.05
N VAL A 316 -15.64 -27.37 8.33
CA VAL A 316 -15.68 -27.40 6.87
C VAL A 316 -16.32 -28.67 6.29
N LYS A 317 -16.76 -29.59 7.10
CA LYS A 317 -17.33 -30.89 6.68
C LYS A 317 -18.53 -30.76 5.73
N ASP A 318 -19.34 -29.72 5.93
CA ASP A 318 -20.52 -29.40 5.11
C ASP A 318 -20.26 -28.30 4.07
N LYS A 319 -19.05 -27.70 4.04
CA LYS A 319 -18.64 -26.66 3.10
C LYS A 319 -18.14 -27.27 1.79
N THR A 320 -19.01 -28.07 1.16
CA THR A 320 -18.69 -28.82 -0.07
C THR A 320 -18.48 -27.89 -1.28
N PRO A 321 -17.82 -28.35 -2.36
CA PRO A 321 -17.76 -27.58 -3.61
C PRO A 321 -19.15 -27.18 -4.14
N GLN A 322 -20.17 -28.00 -3.98
CA GLN A 322 -21.54 -27.69 -4.38
C GLN A 322 -22.18 -26.60 -3.51
N TRP A 323 -21.84 -26.53 -2.23
CA TRP A 323 -22.20 -25.40 -1.37
C TRP A 323 -21.56 -24.10 -1.85
N ALA A 324 -20.27 -24.13 -2.16
CA ALA A 324 -19.55 -22.94 -2.60
C ALA A 324 -19.98 -22.48 -4.01
N GLU A 325 -20.32 -23.41 -4.94
CA GLU A 325 -20.82 -23.05 -6.27
C GLU A 325 -22.04 -22.14 -6.21
N LYS A 326 -22.99 -22.42 -5.30
CA LYS A 326 -24.20 -21.60 -5.12
C LYS A 326 -23.91 -20.19 -4.67
N ILE A 327 -22.77 -19.96 -4.01
CA ILE A 327 -22.36 -18.66 -3.45
C ILE A 327 -21.45 -17.90 -4.42
N THR A 328 -20.54 -18.62 -5.05
CA THR A 328 -19.43 -18.06 -5.82
C THR A 328 -19.68 -17.99 -7.31
N THR A 329 -20.63 -18.78 -7.80
CA THR A 329 -20.88 -19.12 -9.22
C THR A 329 -19.73 -19.90 -9.90
N VAL A 330 -18.70 -20.26 -9.17
CA VAL A 330 -17.61 -21.11 -9.66
C VAL A 330 -18.10 -22.57 -9.63
N PRO A 331 -18.03 -23.32 -10.76
CA PRO A 331 -18.52 -24.70 -10.83
C PRO A 331 -17.84 -25.60 -9.78
N ALA A 332 -18.61 -26.41 -9.08
CA ALA A 332 -18.14 -27.32 -8.03
C ALA A 332 -16.97 -28.19 -8.49
N LYS A 333 -17.04 -28.74 -9.72
CA LYS A 333 -15.94 -29.50 -10.32
C LYS A 333 -14.66 -28.72 -10.47
N THR A 334 -14.76 -27.42 -10.75
CA THR A 334 -13.60 -26.53 -10.85
C THR A 334 -12.98 -26.29 -9.49
N ILE A 335 -13.79 -26.02 -8.45
CA ILE A 335 -13.32 -25.86 -7.07
C ILE A 335 -12.60 -27.12 -6.59
N GLU A 336 -13.21 -28.29 -6.79
CA GLU A 336 -12.64 -29.57 -6.40
C GLU A 336 -11.31 -29.85 -7.09
N ARG A 337 -11.25 -29.70 -8.42
CA ARG A 337 -10.03 -29.87 -9.20
C ARG A 337 -8.90 -28.93 -8.74
N ILE A 338 -9.20 -27.65 -8.56
CA ILE A 338 -8.17 -26.67 -8.12
C ILE A 338 -7.69 -27.01 -6.71
N ALA A 339 -8.55 -27.45 -5.80
CA ALA A 339 -8.16 -27.87 -4.46
C ALA A 339 -7.18 -29.06 -4.49
N ILE A 340 -7.48 -30.07 -5.31
CA ILE A 340 -6.62 -31.25 -5.48
C ILE A 340 -5.29 -30.86 -6.14
N GLU A 341 -5.32 -30.10 -7.23
CA GLU A 341 -4.10 -29.64 -7.93
C GLU A 341 -3.21 -28.83 -7.01
N PHE A 342 -3.78 -27.87 -6.26
CA PHE A 342 -3.05 -27.03 -5.31
C PHE A 342 -2.37 -27.85 -4.22
N ALA A 343 -3.08 -28.81 -3.65
CA ALA A 343 -2.54 -29.61 -2.55
C ALA A 343 -1.49 -30.64 -3.02
N ALA A 344 -1.66 -31.18 -4.23
CA ALA A 344 -0.77 -32.23 -4.78
C ALA A 344 0.50 -31.67 -5.41
N THR A 345 0.50 -30.42 -5.91
CA THR A 345 1.63 -29.84 -6.64
C THR A 345 2.54 -29.06 -5.70
N LYS A 346 3.66 -29.62 -5.32
CA LYS A 346 4.63 -29.03 -4.37
C LYS A 346 5.89 -28.54 -5.05
N PRO A 347 6.51 -27.42 -4.57
CA PRO A 347 5.97 -26.48 -3.58
C PRO A 347 4.88 -25.58 -4.18
N GLN A 348 3.96 -25.16 -3.35
CA GLN A 348 2.84 -24.33 -3.76
C GLN A 348 2.66 -23.12 -2.87
N VAL A 349 2.16 -22.03 -3.44
CA VAL A 349 1.86 -20.79 -2.73
C VAL A 349 0.44 -20.34 -3.02
N VAL A 350 -0.26 -19.90 -1.99
CA VAL A 350 -1.52 -19.16 -2.10
C VAL A 350 -1.35 -17.81 -1.45
N ASP A 351 -1.83 -16.74 -2.11
CA ASP A 351 -1.82 -15.41 -1.52
C ASP A 351 -3.05 -14.61 -1.96
N VAL A 352 -3.33 -13.55 -1.21
CA VAL A 352 -4.50 -12.68 -1.37
C VAL A 352 -4.07 -11.23 -1.19
N TRP A 353 -4.77 -10.31 -1.86
CA TRP A 353 -4.53 -8.90 -1.62
C TRP A 353 -5.84 -8.15 -1.33
N SER A 354 -5.95 -6.90 -1.79
CA SER A 354 -7.09 -6.03 -1.50
C SER A 354 -8.41 -6.43 -2.20
N GLY A 355 -8.39 -7.39 -3.13
CA GLY A 355 -9.60 -7.89 -3.76
C GLY A 355 -10.61 -8.35 -2.70
N PRO A 356 -10.39 -9.51 -2.08
CA PRO A 356 -11.23 -10.01 -1.00
C PRO A 356 -11.25 -9.11 0.24
N GLY A 357 -10.09 -8.51 0.59
CA GLY A 357 -9.93 -7.74 1.82
C GLY A 357 -10.73 -6.44 1.90
N GLN A 358 -11.16 -5.87 0.78
CA GLN A 358 -11.93 -4.61 0.75
C GLN A 358 -13.45 -4.84 0.68
N HIS A 359 -13.93 -5.85 1.41
CA HIS A 359 -15.33 -6.18 1.65
C HIS A 359 -15.61 -6.23 3.16
N SER A 360 -16.87 -6.17 3.57
CA SER A 360 -17.28 -6.24 4.98
C SER A 360 -16.94 -7.57 5.66
N ASN A 361 -16.76 -8.63 4.89
CA ASN A 361 -16.33 -9.97 5.32
C ASN A 361 -14.86 -10.28 4.99
N GLY A 362 -14.08 -9.27 4.63
CA GLY A 362 -12.74 -9.44 4.06
C GLY A 362 -11.74 -10.11 5.00
N VAL A 363 -11.83 -9.89 6.32
CA VAL A 363 -10.95 -10.54 7.30
C VAL A 363 -11.22 -12.03 7.38
N GLN A 364 -12.48 -12.44 7.47
CA GLN A 364 -12.84 -13.86 7.55
C GLN A 364 -12.49 -14.62 6.27
N GLY A 365 -12.75 -14.01 5.10
CA GLY A 365 -12.33 -14.56 3.80
C GLY A 365 -10.81 -14.72 3.70
N GLY A 366 -10.06 -13.69 4.14
CA GLY A 366 -8.59 -13.75 4.18
C GLY A 366 -8.04 -14.81 5.15
N ARG A 367 -8.70 -15.04 6.30
CA ARG A 367 -8.36 -16.13 7.22
C ARG A 367 -8.54 -17.51 6.57
N ALA A 368 -9.66 -17.72 5.89
CA ALA A 368 -9.92 -18.97 5.17
C ALA A 368 -8.84 -19.25 4.11
N ILE A 369 -8.42 -18.22 3.36
CA ILE A 369 -7.33 -18.33 2.36
C ILE A 369 -5.99 -18.61 3.04
N ALA A 370 -5.67 -17.95 4.15
CA ALA A 370 -4.41 -18.15 4.88
C ALA A 370 -4.30 -19.59 5.43
N ILE A 371 -5.41 -20.19 5.83
CA ILE A 371 -5.44 -21.59 6.29
C ILE A 371 -5.13 -22.57 5.16
N LEU A 372 -5.47 -22.29 3.90
CA LEU A 372 -5.08 -23.16 2.78
C LEU A 372 -3.55 -23.33 2.70
N ALA A 373 -2.79 -22.27 2.93
CA ALA A 373 -1.33 -22.37 3.00
C ALA A 373 -0.87 -23.31 4.14
N ALA A 374 -1.47 -23.17 5.31
CA ALA A 374 -1.14 -23.98 6.48
C ALA A 374 -1.51 -25.47 6.30
N LEU A 375 -2.67 -25.75 5.70
CA LEU A 375 -3.08 -27.14 5.41
C LEU A 375 -2.04 -27.92 4.62
N VAL A 376 -1.39 -27.29 3.66
CA VAL A 376 -0.41 -27.93 2.79
C VAL A 376 1.05 -27.73 3.23
N GLY A 377 1.28 -27.21 4.46
CA GLY A 377 2.62 -26.93 5.00
C GLY A 377 3.33 -25.80 4.25
N GLY A 378 2.60 -24.93 3.59
CA GLY A 378 3.07 -23.85 2.73
C GLY A 378 3.50 -22.58 3.50
N CYS A 379 4.27 -22.75 4.59
CA CYS A 379 4.68 -21.66 5.47
C CYS A 379 6.19 -21.66 5.66
N ASP A 380 6.84 -20.58 5.26
CA ASP A 380 8.26 -20.27 5.41
C ASP A 380 9.23 -21.35 4.87
N ARG A 381 8.79 -22.04 3.81
CA ARG A 381 9.58 -23.03 3.06
C ARG A 381 9.84 -22.52 1.62
N PRO A 382 10.85 -23.03 0.91
CA PRO A 382 11.06 -22.68 -0.50
C PRO A 382 9.79 -22.85 -1.33
N GLY A 383 9.47 -21.82 -2.13
CA GLY A 383 8.30 -21.82 -3.00
C GLY A 383 6.95 -21.60 -2.32
N THR A 384 6.92 -21.14 -1.06
CA THR A 384 5.71 -20.95 -0.26
C THR A 384 5.55 -19.50 0.22
N LEU A 385 4.69 -19.25 1.20
CA LEU A 385 4.59 -17.96 1.92
C LEU A 385 5.71 -17.85 2.94
N LEU A 386 6.53 -16.81 2.83
CA LEU A 386 7.70 -16.57 3.67
C LEU A 386 7.44 -15.57 4.78
N ILE A 387 8.05 -15.82 5.94
CA ILE A 387 8.21 -14.83 7.00
C ILE A 387 9.26 -13.82 6.54
N PRO A 388 8.95 -12.51 6.42
CA PRO A 388 9.94 -11.52 6.03
C PRO A 388 11.08 -11.43 7.03
N ASP A 389 12.32 -11.42 6.54
CA ASP A 389 13.52 -11.16 7.34
C ASP A 389 13.94 -9.68 7.14
N ASN A 390 13.17 -8.78 7.70
CA ASN A 390 13.40 -7.35 7.52
C ASN A 390 14.38 -6.83 8.59
N LYS A 391 15.65 -6.64 8.20
CA LYS A 391 16.69 -5.97 8.98
C LYS A 391 16.66 -4.47 8.66
N GLY A 392 15.75 -3.78 9.19
CA GLY A 392 15.65 -2.34 8.97
C GLY A 392 15.83 -1.55 10.27
N ASN A 393 15.26 -0.39 10.24
CA ASN A 393 15.33 0.56 11.33
C ASN A 393 14.48 0.11 12.52
N LYS A 394 14.98 0.37 13.72
CA LYS A 394 14.23 0.33 14.96
C LYS A 394 13.80 1.75 15.29
N HIS A 395 12.51 1.97 15.40
CA HIS A 395 12.01 3.26 15.90
C HIS A 395 12.25 3.35 17.40
N ILE A 396 12.89 4.42 17.84
CA ILE A 396 13.01 4.75 19.26
C ILE A 396 11.80 5.60 19.63
N GLU A 397 10.98 5.09 20.53
CA GLU A 397 9.79 5.78 21.01
C GLU A 397 10.18 7.08 21.76
N VAL A 398 9.47 8.16 21.51
CA VAL A 398 9.61 9.42 22.23
C VAL A 398 8.87 9.34 23.57
N GLU A 399 9.41 10.01 24.59
CA GLU A 399 8.78 10.12 25.90
C GLU A 399 8.11 11.49 26.04
N PRO A 400 6.76 11.57 25.92
CA PRO A 400 6.06 12.84 25.95
C PRO A 400 6.04 13.47 27.35
N ASP A 401 6.03 14.80 27.39
CA ASP A 401 5.90 15.56 28.64
C ASP A 401 4.53 15.35 29.33
N GLU A 402 4.35 15.89 30.54
CA GLU A 402 3.12 15.73 31.31
C GLU A 402 1.88 16.29 30.60
N ILE A 403 2.02 17.41 29.90
CA ILE A 403 0.92 18.06 29.14
C ILE A 403 0.44 17.13 28.02
N ALA A 404 1.37 16.59 27.24
CA ALA A 404 1.04 15.66 26.18
C ALA A 404 0.50 14.34 26.72
N ASN A 405 1.10 13.79 27.80
CA ASN A 405 0.65 12.55 28.42
C ASN A 405 -0.79 12.62 28.93
N LYS A 406 -1.23 13.79 29.40
CA LYS A 406 -2.62 13.98 29.85
C LYS A 406 -3.61 13.81 28.68
N THR A 407 -3.33 14.42 27.54
CA THR A 407 -4.23 14.38 26.36
C THR A 407 -4.08 13.10 25.53
N LEU A 408 -2.93 12.41 25.59
CA LEU A 408 -2.74 11.09 24.96
C LEU A 408 -3.58 9.97 25.60
N LYS A 409 -4.07 10.17 26.82
CA LYS A 409 -4.99 9.23 27.49
C LYS A 409 -6.41 9.30 26.94
N GLU A 410 -6.74 10.36 26.22
CA GLU A 410 -8.02 10.47 25.55
C GLU A 410 -8.17 9.38 24.46
N LYS A 411 -9.39 8.97 24.23
CA LYS A 411 -9.69 7.99 23.17
C LYS A 411 -9.28 8.56 21.81
N ARG A 412 -8.83 7.69 20.91
CA ARG A 412 -8.70 8.10 19.52
C ARG A 412 -10.07 8.44 18.95
N PHE A 413 -10.11 9.46 18.11
CA PHE A 413 -11.37 9.89 17.49
C PHE A 413 -12.03 8.79 16.66
N ASP A 414 -11.22 7.98 15.96
CA ASP A 414 -11.68 6.84 15.16
C ASP A 414 -12.03 5.59 15.98
N GLN A 415 -11.93 5.65 17.29
CA GLN A 415 -12.28 4.58 18.25
C GLN A 415 -11.63 3.22 17.89
N LEU A 416 -10.42 3.26 17.34
CA LEU A 416 -9.68 2.09 16.86
C LEU A 416 -9.63 0.95 17.86
N LYS A 417 -9.30 1.24 19.12
CA LYS A 417 -9.13 0.21 20.17
C LYS A 417 -10.46 -0.28 20.73
N GLU A 418 -11.47 0.55 20.72
CA GLU A 418 -12.78 0.30 21.29
C GLU A 418 -13.68 -0.53 20.37
N LEU A 419 -13.59 -0.30 19.05
CA LEU A 419 -14.50 -0.89 18.09
C LEU A 419 -13.88 -1.99 17.22
N TYR A 420 -12.57 -1.88 16.90
CA TYR A 420 -11.92 -2.74 15.92
C TYR A 420 -10.90 -3.67 16.55
N PRO A 421 -11.28 -4.91 16.92
CA PRO A 421 -10.43 -5.80 17.72
C PRO A 421 -9.14 -6.25 17.02
N PHE A 422 -9.07 -6.13 15.71
CA PHE A 422 -7.88 -6.41 14.90
C PHE A 422 -7.47 -5.20 14.04
N GLY A 423 -7.88 -4.01 14.47
CA GLY A 423 -7.53 -2.75 13.81
C GLY A 423 -6.02 -2.51 13.80
N HIS A 424 -5.52 -1.99 12.69
CA HIS A 424 -4.11 -1.64 12.56
C HIS A 424 -3.86 -0.21 13.08
N LYS A 425 -2.70 0.03 13.68
CA LYS A 425 -2.28 1.34 14.23
C LYS A 425 -2.36 2.52 13.25
N SER A 426 -2.59 2.26 11.96
CA SER A 426 -2.80 3.30 10.94
C SER A 426 -4.10 4.09 11.08
N GLY A 427 -4.97 3.73 12.02
CA GLY A 427 -6.25 4.39 12.25
C GLY A 427 -7.36 3.90 11.31
N ILE A 428 -8.58 4.42 11.48
CA ILE A 428 -9.78 4.01 10.74
C ILE A 428 -10.42 5.24 10.07
N TYR A 429 -10.02 5.53 8.84
CA TYR A 429 -10.47 6.74 8.12
C TYR A 429 -11.98 6.79 7.96
N CYS A 430 -12.60 5.70 7.51
CA CYS A 430 -14.04 5.70 7.31
C CYS A 430 -14.82 5.95 8.60
N GLN A 431 -14.37 5.43 9.75
CA GLN A 431 -14.99 5.73 11.04
C GLN A 431 -14.81 7.21 11.40
N ALA A 432 -13.56 7.72 11.31
CA ALA A 432 -13.27 9.11 11.64
C ALA A 432 -14.06 10.09 10.78
N PHE A 433 -14.12 9.88 9.44
CA PHE A 433 -14.85 10.78 8.55
C PHE A 433 -16.37 10.66 8.69
N SER A 434 -16.90 9.47 8.92
CA SER A 434 -18.33 9.30 9.17
C SER A 434 -18.76 10.00 10.46
N ASP A 435 -18.03 9.78 11.56
CA ASP A 435 -18.33 10.41 12.84
C ASP A 435 -18.20 11.93 12.77
N LEU A 436 -17.16 12.44 12.11
CA LEU A 436 -16.96 13.88 11.93
C LEU A 436 -18.05 14.52 11.08
N ALA A 437 -18.49 13.83 10.00
CA ALA A 437 -19.58 14.30 9.15
C ALA A 437 -20.94 14.34 9.87
N GLU A 438 -21.17 13.39 10.78
CA GLU A 438 -22.41 13.25 11.54
C GLU A 438 -22.40 14.01 12.87
N GLY A 439 -21.25 14.56 13.29
CA GLY A 439 -21.09 15.21 14.60
C GLY A 439 -21.11 14.21 15.74
N LYS A 440 -20.71 12.96 15.47
CA LYS A 440 -20.58 11.86 16.42
C LYS A 440 -19.12 11.69 16.88
N GLY A 441 -18.87 10.65 17.67
CA GLY A 441 -17.55 10.34 18.19
C GLY A 441 -17.33 10.83 19.61
N PRO A 442 -16.17 10.51 20.21
CA PRO A 442 -15.91 10.77 21.63
C PRO A 442 -15.78 12.26 21.97
N TYR A 443 -15.48 13.10 21.01
CA TYR A 443 -15.37 14.56 21.13
C TYR A 443 -15.43 15.19 19.72
N LYS A 444 -15.49 16.55 19.68
CA LYS A 444 -15.46 17.29 18.40
C LYS A 444 -14.01 17.68 18.06
N PRO A 445 -13.39 17.11 17.02
CA PRO A 445 -12.10 17.57 16.52
C PRO A 445 -12.21 19.03 16.01
N LYS A 446 -11.11 19.77 16.13
CA LYS A 446 -11.04 21.17 15.70
C LYS A 446 -10.12 21.37 14.49
N MET A 447 -9.05 20.62 14.40
CA MET A 447 -8.02 20.83 13.40
C MET A 447 -7.61 19.53 12.73
N ALA A 448 -7.27 19.60 11.43
CA ALA A 448 -6.60 18.50 10.72
C ALA A 448 -5.31 18.98 10.05
N MET A 449 -4.29 18.14 10.15
CA MET A 449 -3.08 18.19 9.33
C MET A 449 -3.11 17.02 8.35
N ILE A 450 -2.99 17.29 7.05
CA ILE A 450 -3.05 16.28 5.99
C ILE A 450 -1.76 16.40 5.16
N VAL A 451 -0.95 15.34 5.21
CA VAL A 451 0.38 15.32 4.60
C VAL A 451 0.43 14.26 3.50
N PHE A 452 0.69 14.66 2.26
CA PHE A 452 0.80 13.79 1.09
C PHE A 452 -0.43 12.92 0.80
N GLN A 453 -1.61 13.39 1.08
CA GLN A 453 -2.82 12.62 0.82
C GLN A 453 -3.91 13.44 0.12
N ASN A 454 -4.49 12.88 -0.92
CA ASN A 454 -5.70 13.39 -1.54
C ASN A 454 -6.94 12.62 -1.00
N ILE A 455 -7.32 12.91 0.24
CA ILE A 455 -8.37 12.20 1.00
C ILE A 455 -9.71 12.28 0.28
N MET A 456 -10.05 13.43 -0.31
CA MET A 456 -11.29 13.63 -1.06
C MET A 456 -11.46 12.63 -2.21
N MET A 457 -10.35 12.17 -2.79
CA MET A 457 -10.37 11.22 -3.91
C MET A 457 -10.06 9.80 -3.49
N SER A 458 -9.37 9.58 -2.36
CA SER A 458 -8.91 8.26 -1.95
C SER A 458 -9.81 7.56 -0.94
N VAL A 459 -10.55 8.30 -0.12
CA VAL A 459 -11.51 7.73 0.84
C VAL A 459 -12.86 7.54 0.15
N PRO A 460 -13.51 6.36 0.28
CA PRO A 460 -14.83 6.16 -0.29
C PRO A 460 -15.89 7.03 0.40
N GLY A 461 -16.94 7.39 -0.33
CA GLY A 461 -18.02 8.25 0.20
C GLY A 461 -17.68 9.74 0.16
N LEU A 462 -17.41 10.25 -1.05
CA LEU A 462 -16.99 11.63 -1.29
C LEU A 462 -17.80 12.67 -0.52
N LYS A 463 -19.15 12.60 -0.51
CA LYS A 463 -20.00 13.54 0.21
C LYS A 463 -19.80 13.52 1.74
N THR A 464 -19.52 12.34 2.30
CA THR A 464 -19.22 12.19 3.73
C THR A 464 -17.90 12.87 4.05
N VAL A 465 -16.88 12.65 3.23
CA VAL A 465 -15.54 13.24 3.41
C VAL A 465 -15.59 14.77 3.26
N GLU A 466 -16.31 15.27 2.25
CA GLU A 466 -16.54 16.71 2.05
C GLU A 466 -17.16 17.36 3.30
N LYS A 467 -18.27 16.80 3.79
CA LYS A 467 -18.95 17.29 4.99
C LYS A 467 -18.06 17.22 6.23
N ALA A 468 -17.29 16.15 6.37
CA ALA A 468 -16.37 15.97 7.48
C ALA A 468 -15.28 17.05 7.50
N LEU A 469 -14.61 17.29 6.37
CA LEU A 469 -13.59 18.34 6.27
C LEU A 469 -14.16 19.75 6.43
N ALA A 470 -15.38 19.99 5.96
CA ALA A 470 -16.06 21.27 6.14
C ALA A 470 -16.43 21.55 7.61
N ASN A 471 -16.64 20.52 8.43
CA ASN A 471 -16.94 20.65 9.86
C ASN A 471 -15.73 21.01 10.74
N LEU A 472 -14.50 20.95 10.20
CA LEU A 472 -13.29 21.32 10.92
C LEU A 472 -13.07 22.84 10.89
N GLU A 473 -12.68 23.40 12.04
CA GLU A 473 -12.37 24.81 12.18
C GLU A 473 -11.13 25.22 11.39
N PHE A 474 -10.15 24.33 11.29
CA PHE A 474 -8.91 24.62 10.59
C PHE A 474 -8.28 23.36 9.96
N VAL A 475 -7.97 23.43 8.67
CA VAL A 475 -7.40 22.33 7.91
C VAL A 475 -6.13 22.83 7.21
N VAL A 476 -5.01 22.11 7.43
CA VAL A 476 -3.74 22.35 6.75
C VAL A 476 -3.44 21.17 5.84
N VAL A 477 -3.09 21.45 4.59
CA VAL A 477 -2.68 20.43 3.61
C VAL A 477 -1.26 20.72 3.13
N ASN A 478 -0.39 19.70 3.20
CA ASN A 478 0.92 19.70 2.58
C ASN A 478 0.87 18.76 1.36
N ASP A 479 0.94 19.34 0.16
CA ASP A 479 0.84 18.60 -1.10
C ASP A 479 1.72 19.26 -2.18
N ILE A 480 2.05 18.52 -3.23
CA ILE A 480 2.78 19.04 -4.39
C ILE A 480 1.88 19.76 -5.40
N PHE A 481 0.58 19.45 -5.38
CA PHE A 481 -0.44 20.02 -6.25
C PHE A 481 -1.59 20.63 -5.44
N LEU A 482 -2.35 21.50 -6.09
CA LEU A 482 -3.62 21.98 -5.54
C LEU A 482 -4.70 20.90 -5.78
N SER A 483 -4.61 19.83 -4.98
CA SER A 483 -5.52 18.68 -5.06
C SER A 483 -6.93 18.99 -4.54
N GLU A 484 -7.87 18.08 -4.75
CA GLU A 484 -9.25 18.16 -4.25
C GLU A 484 -9.29 18.34 -2.73
N THR A 485 -8.37 17.68 -2.02
CA THR A 485 -8.23 17.87 -0.57
C THR A 485 -7.66 19.23 -0.22
N ALA A 486 -6.70 19.72 -1.01
CA ALA A 486 -6.14 21.06 -0.84
C ALA A 486 -7.23 22.14 -1.00
N LEU A 487 -8.21 21.92 -1.90
CA LEU A 487 -9.35 22.82 -2.04
C LEU A 487 -10.25 22.89 -0.79
N MET A 488 -10.13 21.96 0.15
CA MET A 488 -10.86 22.00 1.45
C MET A 488 -10.04 22.64 2.57
N ALA A 489 -8.76 22.97 2.34
CA ALA A 489 -7.87 23.50 3.35
C ALA A 489 -8.06 24.99 3.63
N ASP A 490 -7.64 25.43 4.80
CA ASP A 490 -7.48 26.85 5.18
C ASP A 490 -6.08 27.35 4.83
N ILE A 491 -5.06 26.48 4.97
CA ILE A 491 -3.69 26.70 4.49
C ILE A 491 -3.24 25.49 3.69
N VAL A 492 -2.67 25.77 2.53
CA VAL A 492 -1.93 24.78 1.72
C VAL A 492 -0.48 25.18 1.70
N VAL A 493 0.41 24.23 1.99
CA VAL A 493 1.86 24.43 1.90
C VAL A 493 2.46 23.51 0.84
N PRO A 494 3.39 24.03 -0.01
CA PRO A 494 4.04 23.24 -1.03
C PRO A 494 4.85 22.08 -0.45
N GLY A 495 4.68 20.90 -1.03
CA GLY A 495 5.48 19.72 -0.73
C GLY A 495 6.60 19.48 -1.75
N THR A 496 7.42 18.47 -1.49
CA THR A 496 8.50 18.03 -2.38
C THR A 496 8.17 16.69 -3.06
N THR A 497 8.72 16.47 -4.25
CA THR A 497 8.72 15.13 -4.84
C THR A 497 9.78 14.25 -4.15
N TYR A 498 9.68 12.94 -4.34
CA TYR A 498 10.69 12.01 -3.80
C TYR A 498 12.10 12.22 -4.38
N LEU A 499 12.23 12.95 -5.49
CA LEU A 499 13.50 13.28 -6.12
C LEU A 499 14.23 14.47 -5.46
N GLU A 500 13.58 15.11 -4.49
CA GLU A 500 14.05 16.33 -3.82
C GLU A 500 14.42 16.09 -2.34
N ARG A 501 14.33 14.83 -1.83
CA ARG A 501 14.48 14.55 -0.38
C ARG A 501 15.19 13.24 -0.06
N TYR A 502 15.72 13.16 1.15
CA TYR A 502 16.26 11.93 1.73
C TYR A 502 15.15 11.03 2.29
N ASP A 503 15.41 9.72 2.29
CA ASP A 503 14.69 8.72 3.06
C ASP A 503 15.46 7.38 3.06
N LEU A 504 15.17 6.51 4.02
CA LEU A 504 15.72 5.16 4.08
C LEU A 504 14.66 4.14 3.74
N ASN A 505 15.01 3.18 2.89
CA ASN A 505 14.07 2.19 2.38
C ASN A 505 14.57 0.79 2.71
N THR A 506 13.73 0.03 3.41
CA THR A 506 14.02 -1.37 3.74
C THR A 506 13.47 -2.33 2.70
N HIS A 507 12.80 -1.83 1.67
CA HIS A 507 12.13 -2.57 0.62
C HIS A 507 11.17 -3.69 1.11
N TRP A 508 10.35 -4.19 0.21
CA TRP A 508 9.40 -5.28 0.47
C TRP A 508 9.91 -6.55 -0.22
N VAL A 509 11.03 -7.07 0.26
CA VAL A 509 11.69 -8.24 -0.30
C VAL A 509 11.89 -9.31 0.78
N THR A 510 12.15 -10.53 0.36
CA THR A 510 12.28 -11.68 1.28
C THR A 510 13.63 -11.78 1.98
N TRP A 511 14.56 -10.91 1.67
CA TRP A 511 15.90 -10.83 2.27
C TRP A 511 16.18 -9.40 2.77
N PRO A 512 17.14 -9.23 3.70
CA PRO A 512 17.43 -7.92 4.24
C PRO A 512 18.12 -6.99 3.22
N VAL A 513 17.53 -5.80 3.04
CA VAL A 513 18.03 -4.73 2.16
C VAL A 513 17.84 -3.38 2.83
N LEU A 514 18.80 -2.49 2.66
CA LEU A 514 18.69 -1.08 3.04
C LEU A 514 19.11 -0.21 1.86
N GLY A 515 18.16 0.49 1.27
CA GLY A 515 18.38 1.43 0.16
C GLY A 515 18.27 2.88 0.61
N LEU A 516 19.07 3.73 0.01
CA LEU A 516 19.00 5.17 0.22
C LEU A 516 18.16 5.83 -0.87
N ARG A 517 17.14 6.57 -0.46
CA ARG A 517 16.60 7.66 -1.27
C ARG A 517 17.38 8.90 -0.94
N GLN A 518 18.06 9.50 -1.92
CA GLN A 518 18.74 10.76 -1.76
C GLN A 518 18.21 11.79 -2.77
N PRO A 519 18.29 13.09 -2.47
CA PRO A 519 17.90 14.13 -3.41
C PRO A 519 18.70 14.00 -4.71
N VAL A 520 17.97 13.96 -5.81
CA VAL A 520 18.54 14.03 -7.17
C VAL A 520 18.77 15.48 -7.56
N VAL A 521 17.85 16.34 -7.13
CA VAL A 521 17.96 17.80 -7.23
C VAL A 521 17.55 18.43 -5.89
N LYS A 522 18.00 19.66 -5.65
CA LYS A 522 17.47 20.45 -4.53
C LYS A 522 16.00 20.78 -4.76
N PRO A 523 15.20 21.04 -3.71
CA PRO A 523 13.83 21.52 -3.87
C PRO A 523 13.78 22.67 -4.86
N ILE A 524 13.10 22.46 -6.01
CA ILE A 524 13.21 23.34 -7.19
C ILE A 524 12.60 24.73 -6.98
N PHE A 525 11.74 24.88 -5.97
CA PHE A 525 11.14 26.17 -5.58
C PHE A 525 11.69 26.68 -4.23
N GLY A 526 12.73 26.05 -3.68
CA GLY A 526 13.31 26.39 -2.39
C GLY A 526 12.40 26.09 -1.20
N GLN A 527 11.33 25.31 -1.39
CA GLN A 527 10.41 24.89 -0.33
C GLN A 527 11.11 23.95 0.66
N PRO A 528 10.77 24.00 1.96
CA PRO A 528 11.23 23.01 2.92
C PRO A 528 10.74 21.62 2.54
N VAL A 529 11.55 20.59 2.77
CA VAL A 529 11.06 19.22 2.69
C VAL A 529 10.11 18.95 3.86
N GLU A 530 9.27 17.94 3.76
CA GLU A 530 8.22 17.67 4.75
C GLU A 530 8.79 17.36 6.15
N TYR A 531 9.97 16.76 6.20
CA TYR A 531 10.70 16.59 7.45
C TYR A 531 11.03 17.95 8.10
N GLU A 532 11.55 18.90 7.33
CA GLU A 532 11.87 20.26 7.82
C GLU A 532 10.60 21.00 8.24
N PHE A 533 9.51 20.85 7.48
CA PHE A 533 8.21 21.45 7.81
C PHE A 533 7.71 20.99 9.18
N VAL A 534 7.68 19.68 9.44
CA VAL A 534 7.21 19.11 10.71
C VAL A 534 8.15 19.48 11.86
N THR A 535 9.45 19.41 11.62
CA THR A 535 10.47 19.76 12.62
C THR A 535 10.37 21.21 13.04
N GLU A 536 10.17 22.13 12.07
CA GLU A 536 10.01 23.56 12.35
C GLU A 536 8.75 23.85 13.16
N LEU A 537 7.65 23.14 12.91
CA LEU A 537 6.46 23.24 13.76
C LEU A 537 6.76 22.81 15.22
N GLY A 538 7.47 21.68 15.39
CA GLY A 538 7.87 21.20 16.72
C GLY A 538 8.76 22.21 17.46
N ARG A 539 9.72 22.80 16.77
CA ARG A 539 10.61 23.86 17.29
C ARG A 539 9.84 25.08 17.76
N ARG A 540 8.96 25.63 16.93
CA ARG A 540 8.14 26.81 17.24
C ARG A 540 7.18 26.58 18.39
N LEU A 541 6.73 25.37 18.57
CA LEU A 541 5.88 24.97 19.70
C LEU A 541 6.68 24.67 20.98
N GLY A 542 8.02 24.58 20.89
CA GLY A 542 8.88 24.21 22.01
C GLY A 542 8.62 22.79 22.52
N LEU A 543 8.24 21.85 21.61
CA LEU A 543 7.96 20.48 22.01
C LEU A 543 9.25 19.76 22.39
N LYS A 544 9.23 19.09 23.56
CA LYS A 544 10.35 18.35 24.13
C LYS A 544 9.91 17.03 24.73
N GLU A 545 10.84 16.12 24.90
CA GLU A 545 10.63 14.92 25.70
C GLU A 545 10.52 15.25 27.21
N ALA A 546 10.05 14.32 28.01
CA ALA A 546 9.85 14.50 29.46
C ALA A 546 11.15 14.85 30.21
N ASP A 547 12.29 14.38 29.74
CA ASP A 547 13.62 14.69 30.27
C ASP A 547 14.17 16.03 29.80
N GLY A 548 13.43 16.76 28.97
CA GLY A 548 13.82 18.05 28.40
C GLY A 548 14.58 17.94 27.08
N ASN A 549 14.81 16.75 26.56
CA ASN A 549 15.48 16.54 25.29
C ASN A 549 14.64 17.11 24.13
N ASP A 550 15.25 17.87 23.26
CA ASP A 550 14.62 18.53 22.13
C ASP A 550 14.99 17.82 20.83
N ILE A 551 14.25 16.76 20.49
CA ILE A 551 14.51 15.93 19.31
C ILE A 551 14.38 16.67 17.98
N PHE A 552 13.77 17.87 17.96
CA PHE A 552 13.66 18.70 16.76
C PHE A 552 14.87 19.61 16.56
N TRP A 553 15.67 19.81 17.60
CA TRP A 553 16.89 20.63 17.57
C TRP A 553 18.17 19.83 17.79
N VAL A 554 18.06 18.73 18.53
CA VAL A 554 19.22 17.97 19.01
C VAL A 554 19.04 16.50 18.62
N GLY A 555 20.06 15.90 18.08
CA GLY A 555 20.06 14.47 17.77
C GLY A 555 19.93 13.64 19.04
N ARG A 556 18.99 12.72 19.06
CA ARG A 556 18.72 11.84 20.24
C ARG A 556 19.93 11.04 20.68
N MET A 557 20.81 10.76 19.72
CA MET A 557 21.92 9.84 19.88
C MET A 557 23.28 10.57 19.99
N SER A 558 23.45 11.67 19.25
CA SER A 558 24.68 12.45 19.30
C SER A 558 24.69 13.48 20.41
N GLY A 559 23.52 13.95 20.87
CA GLY A 559 23.40 15.11 21.73
C GLY A 559 23.78 16.41 21.00
N GLU A 560 24.08 16.36 19.70
CA GLU A 560 24.49 17.51 18.91
C GLU A 560 23.31 18.22 18.26
N ARG A 561 23.46 19.52 18.02
CA ARG A 561 22.44 20.30 17.33
C ARG A 561 22.29 19.83 15.89
N ILE A 562 21.05 19.42 15.49
CA ILE A 562 20.71 19.07 14.13
C ILE A 562 20.59 20.37 13.30
N ALA A 563 21.73 20.90 12.88
CA ALA A 563 21.80 22.04 11.96
C ALA A 563 21.52 21.60 10.51
N ASP A 564 21.84 20.33 10.20
CA ASP A 564 21.70 19.73 8.89
C ASP A 564 20.87 18.45 9.01
N LYS A 565 19.84 18.33 8.16
CA LYS A 565 18.99 17.14 8.07
C LYS A 565 19.71 15.83 7.72
N THR A 566 20.90 15.92 7.11
CA THR A 566 21.72 14.74 6.84
C THR A 566 22.20 14.08 8.11
N LYS A 567 22.48 14.83 9.16
CA LYS A 567 22.88 14.29 10.48
C LYS A 567 21.79 13.47 11.14
N TRP A 568 20.52 13.80 10.94
CA TRP A 568 19.42 12.97 11.43
C TRP A 568 19.45 11.56 10.80
N TYR A 569 19.69 11.47 9.47
CA TYR A 569 19.84 10.19 8.81
C TYR A 569 21.13 9.46 9.23
N GLU A 570 22.19 10.16 9.53
CA GLU A 570 23.42 9.56 10.06
C GLU A 570 23.19 8.91 11.42
N GLU A 571 22.47 9.57 12.32
CA GLU A 571 22.10 8.98 13.60
C GLU A 571 21.23 7.75 13.43
N PHE A 572 20.23 7.86 12.58
CA PHE A 572 19.32 6.78 12.28
C PHE A 572 20.04 5.55 11.69
N LEU A 573 21.02 5.77 10.80
CA LEU A 573 21.84 4.70 10.23
C LEU A 573 22.81 4.10 11.24
N SER A 574 23.34 4.88 12.15
CA SER A 574 24.40 4.43 13.05
C SER A 574 23.89 3.70 14.29
N LYS A 575 22.67 3.98 14.74
CA LYS A 575 22.26 3.57 16.08
C LYS A 575 20.84 2.95 16.18
N GLU A 576 19.92 3.27 15.28
CA GLU A 576 18.55 2.75 15.33
C GLU A 576 18.32 1.53 14.43
N LEU A 577 19.30 0.64 14.34
CA LEU A 577 19.20 -0.52 13.47
C LEU A 577 18.78 -1.76 14.25
N LYS A 578 17.96 -2.61 13.62
CA LYS A 578 17.66 -3.94 14.14
C LYS A 578 18.92 -4.79 14.18
N GLU A 579 18.95 -5.74 15.07
CA GLU A 579 20.04 -6.74 15.14
C GLU A 579 20.36 -7.33 13.77
N GLY A 580 21.66 -7.34 13.41
CA GLY A 580 22.14 -7.85 12.13
C GLY A 580 21.99 -6.90 10.94
N ALA A 581 21.51 -5.66 11.15
CA ALA A 581 21.60 -4.61 10.14
C ALA A 581 23.01 -4.00 10.12
N PRO A 582 23.46 -3.44 8.97
CA PRO A 582 24.78 -2.86 8.87
C PRO A 582 24.84 -1.54 9.67
N LYS A 583 25.86 -1.41 10.50
CA LYS A 583 26.21 -0.11 11.08
C LYS A 583 27.07 0.63 10.06
N MET A 584 26.59 1.74 9.56
CA MET A 584 27.30 2.56 8.57
C MET A 584 26.87 4.02 8.65
N THR A 585 27.71 4.90 8.16
CA THR A 585 27.38 6.31 7.96
C THR A 585 26.58 6.50 6.69
N LEU A 586 25.96 7.67 6.54
CA LEU A 586 25.24 8.03 5.32
C LEU A 586 26.18 8.06 4.10
N GLU A 587 27.42 8.54 4.27
CA GLU A 587 28.41 8.59 3.19
C GLU A 587 28.87 7.18 2.78
N GLU A 588 29.04 6.26 3.72
CA GLU A 588 29.32 4.86 3.41
C GLU A 588 28.19 4.22 2.62
N LEU A 589 26.94 4.48 3.00
CA LEU A 589 25.78 3.95 2.25
C LEU A 589 25.70 4.56 0.83
N LYS A 590 26.00 5.86 0.67
CA LYS A 590 26.08 6.52 -0.65
C LYS A 590 27.18 5.91 -1.53
N ALA A 591 28.29 5.52 -0.93
CA ALA A 591 29.45 4.96 -1.62
C ALA A 591 29.24 3.51 -2.07
N LEU A 592 28.26 2.81 -1.51
CA LEU A 592 27.92 1.46 -1.97
C LEU A 592 27.39 1.46 -3.41
N PRO A 593 27.63 0.39 -4.19
CA PRO A 593 27.05 0.25 -5.51
C PRO A 593 25.54 0.49 -5.48
N GLY A 594 25.07 1.46 -6.26
CA GLY A 594 23.66 1.82 -6.33
C GLY A 594 23.07 2.46 -5.05
N ALA A 595 23.90 2.87 -4.10
CA ALA A 595 23.49 3.39 -2.78
C ALA A 595 22.53 2.42 -2.05
N VAL A 596 22.84 1.12 -2.10
CA VAL A 596 22.05 0.05 -1.48
C VAL A 596 22.94 -0.98 -0.81
N TRP A 597 22.59 -1.33 0.42
CA TRP A 597 23.17 -2.48 1.11
C TRP A 597 22.23 -3.68 0.94
N VAL A 598 22.80 -4.83 0.64
CA VAL A 598 22.11 -6.10 0.48
C VAL A 598 22.79 -7.14 1.38
N SER A 599 22.00 -7.84 2.19
CA SER A 599 22.54 -8.90 3.05
C SER A 599 23.09 -10.08 2.22
N LYS A 600 24.26 -10.57 2.62
CA LYS A 600 24.84 -11.78 2.04
C LYS A 600 24.11 -13.07 2.43
N SER A 601 23.21 -13.02 3.42
CA SER A 601 22.45 -14.20 3.86
C SER A 601 21.39 -14.65 2.85
N GLY A 602 21.01 -13.80 1.89
CA GLY A 602 19.92 -14.10 0.97
C GLY A 602 18.58 -14.30 1.69
N THR A 603 17.67 -15.03 1.05
CA THR A 603 16.40 -15.46 1.64
C THR A 603 16.63 -16.64 2.58
N ARG A 604 16.18 -16.52 3.82
CA ARG A 604 16.18 -17.61 4.81
C ARG A 604 14.81 -18.27 4.89
N TYR A 605 14.80 -19.55 5.20
CA TYR A 605 13.62 -20.38 5.31
C TYR A 605 13.48 -20.99 6.70
N GLU A 606 12.28 -21.45 7.04
CA GLU A 606 11.93 -22.14 8.29
C GLU A 606 12.33 -21.37 9.57
N LYS A 607 12.28 -20.03 9.49
CA LYS A 607 12.64 -19.13 10.60
C LYS A 607 11.84 -19.35 11.90
N TYR A 608 10.66 -19.97 11.78
CA TYR A 608 9.90 -20.41 12.96
C TYR A 608 10.62 -21.52 13.75
N LYS A 609 11.60 -22.21 13.16
CA LYS A 609 12.47 -23.21 13.82
C LYS A 609 13.73 -22.61 14.40
N ASP A 610 14.01 -21.31 14.21
CA ASP A 610 15.20 -20.65 14.78
C ASP A 610 15.18 -20.80 16.31
N ALA A 611 16.32 -21.21 16.87
CA ALA A 611 16.47 -21.40 18.30
C ALA A 611 16.39 -20.08 19.06
N ILE A 612 15.79 -20.09 20.24
CA ILE A 612 15.86 -18.98 21.19
C ILE A 612 17.21 -19.02 21.87
N SER A 613 17.89 -17.89 22.02
CA SER A 613 19.16 -17.88 22.72
C SER A 613 18.99 -18.34 24.18
N PRO A 614 19.97 -19.09 24.74
CA PRO A 614 19.91 -19.56 26.12
C PRO A 614 19.68 -18.45 27.14
N GLU A 615 20.24 -17.26 26.90
CA GLU A 615 20.09 -16.10 27.80
C GLU A 615 18.65 -15.59 27.78
N LYS A 616 18.02 -15.47 26.61
CA LYS A 616 16.61 -15.06 26.50
C LYS A 616 15.66 -16.09 27.10
N LEU A 617 16.00 -17.38 26.95
CA LEU A 617 15.21 -18.46 27.56
C LEU A 617 15.33 -18.46 29.08
N ALA A 618 16.54 -18.29 29.62
CA ALA A 618 16.79 -18.21 31.05
C ALA A 618 16.09 -17.00 31.71
N ASP A 619 15.96 -15.90 31.00
CA ASP A 619 15.21 -14.70 31.43
C ASP A 619 13.71 -14.77 31.10
N SER A 620 13.17 -15.89 30.69
CA SER A 620 11.75 -16.04 30.38
C SER A 620 10.93 -16.65 31.52
N ILE A 621 9.60 -16.56 31.40
CA ILE A 621 8.64 -17.32 32.20
C ILE A 621 8.10 -18.44 31.32
N LEU A 622 8.21 -19.68 31.77
CA LEU A 622 7.63 -20.85 31.11
C LEU A 622 6.22 -21.12 31.65
N GLU A 623 5.26 -21.25 30.77
CA GLU A 623 3.88 -21.67 31.08
C GLU A 623 3.47 -22.74 30.05
N GLY A 624 3.37 -23.98 30.51
CA GLY A 624 3.29 -25.13 29.62
C GLY A 624 4.55 -25.23 28.74
N ASN A 625 4.36 -25.26 27.47
CA ASN A 625 5.45 -25.30 26.47
C ASN A 625 5.75 -23.93 25.82
N ILE A 626 5.20 -22.82 26.36
CA ILE A 626 5.40 -21.48 25.82
C ILE A 626 6.30 -20.67 26.75
N ALA A 627 7.34 -20.05 26.17
CA ALA A 627 8.21 -19.09 26.84
C ALA A 627 7.69 -17.66 26.63
N TYR A 628 7.59 -16.90 27.72
CA TYR A 628 7.12 -15.51 27.75
C TYR A 628 8.22 -14.56 28.20
N SER A 629 8.33 -13.38 27.58
CA SER A 629 9.14 -12.29 28.13
C SER A 629 8.56 -11.77 29.45
N LYS A 630 9.40 -11.12 30.27
CA LYS A 630 9.01 -10.43 31.48
C LYS A 630 8.77 -8.94 31.25
N LYS A 631 7.82 -8.37 31.96
CA LYS A 631 7.68 -6.92 32.11
C LYS A 631 8.75 -6.40 33.09
N PRO A 632 8.97 -5.07 33.18
CA PRO A 632 9.89 -4.49 34.17
C PRO A 632 9.60 -4.86 35.64
N ASP A 633 8.33 -5.12 35.95
CA ASP A 633 7.87 -5.58 37.27
C ASP A 633 8.02 -7.10 37.47
N GLY A 634 8.61 -7.81 36.55
CA GLY A 634 8.79 -9.26 36.53
C GLY A 634 7.56 -10.08 36.14
N ALA A 635 6.43 -9.46 35.86
CA ALA A 635 5.23 -10.18 35.44
C ALA A 635 5.35 -10.69 33.96
N LYS A 636 4.56 -11.71 33.66
CA LYS A 636 4.46 -12.25 32.28
C LYS A 636 4.01 -11.17 31.27
N ASP A 637 4.73 -11.08 30.16
CA ASP A 637 4.43 -10.16 29.07
C ASP A 637 3.93 -10.93 27.84
N LYS A 638 4.72 -11.03 26.78
CA LYS A 638 4.34 -11.62 25.50
C LYS A 638 5.06 -12.95 25.25
N PRO A 639 4.44 -13.89 24.48
CA PRO A 639 5.10 -15.12 24.11
C PRO A 639 6.29 -14.82 23.18
N ILE A 640 7.44 -15.42 23.46
CA ILE A 640 8.69 -15.28 22.71
C ILE A 640 9.10 -16.56 22.02
N GLY A 641 8.60 -17.72 22.45
CA GLY A 641 8.96 -18.99 21.87
C GLY A 641 8.16 -20.19 22.37
N LEU A 642 8.49 -21.33 21.81
CA LEU A 642 7.85 -22.61 22.02
C LEU A 642 8.90 -23.68 22.34
N ILE A 643 8.66 -24.51 23.35
CA ILE A 643 9.40 -25.75 23.59
C ILE A 643 8.74 -26.85 22.76
N ILE A 644 9.45 -27.37 21.77
CA ILE A 644 8.97 -28.46 20.91
C ILE A 644 9.26 -29.85 21.52
N GLU A 645 8.67 -30.89 20.94
CA GLU A 645 8.99 -32.27 21.29
C GLU A 645 10.51 -32.49 21.14
N GLY A 646 11.14 -33.10 22.16
CA GLY A 646 12.60 -33.18 22.25
C GLY A 646 13.30 -32.07 23.02
N GLY A 647 12.55 -31.09 23.58
CA GLY A 647 13.03 -30.08 24.52
C GLY A 647 13.70 -28.85 23.90
N ALA A 648 13.81 -28.77 22.57
CA ALA A 648 14.38 -27.60 21.92
C ALA A 648 13.44 -26.38 22.03
N ALA A 649 14.02 -25.22 22.38
CA ALA A 649 13.30 -23.94 22.44
C ALA A 649 13.45 -23.19 21.11
N VAL A 650 12.35 -22.93 20.42
CA VAL A 650 12.31 -22.26 19.11
C VAL A 650 11.40 -21.05 19.10
N HIS A 651 11.59 -20.15 18.13
CA HIS A 651 10.75 -18.95 18.04
C HIS A 651 9.28 -19.27 17.77
N GLY A 652 8.98 -20.28 16.96
CA GLY A 652 7.63 -20.55 16.49
C GLY A 652 7.04 -19.41 15.66
N PHE A 653 5.76 -19.47 15.39
CA PHE A 653 4.99 -18.39 14.74
C PHE A 653 4.67 -17.29 15.74
N SER A 654 4.48 -16.03 15.25
CA SER A 654 4.21 -14.88 16.15
C SER A 654 2.75 -14.79 16.62
N THR A 655 2.10 -15.92 16.79
CA THR A 655 0.77 -16.08 17.39
C THR A 655 0.85 -16.25 18.92
N PRO A 656 -0.23 -16.15 19.67
CA PRO A 656 -0.26 -16.47 21.11
C PRO A 656 0.22 -17.88 21.43
N SER A 657 -0.16 -18.89 20.64
CA SER A 657 0.26 -20.30 20.80
C SER A 657 1.64 -20.61 20.28
N ARG A 658 2.27 -19.66 19.60
CA ARG A 658 3.52 -19.84 18.85
C ARG A 658 3.41 -20.87 17.70
N LYS A 659 2.18 -21.28 17.37
CA LYS A 659 1.83 -22.17 16.24
C LYS A 659 0.86 -21.46 15.32
N VAL A 660 0.61 -21.99 14.13
CA VAL A 660 -0.46 -21.53 13.23
C VAL A 660 -1.82 -21.87 13.85
N GLU A 661 -2.72 -20.89 13.91
CA GLU A 661 -4.00 -21.01 14.61
C GLU A 661 -5.16 -21.15 13.63
N PHE A 662 -5.70 -22.35 13.50
CA PHE A 662 -6.97 -22.63 12.77
C PHE A 662 -8.17 -22.19 13.61
N TYR A 663 -8.04 -22.27 14.91
CA TYR A 663 -9.03 -21.90 15.91
C TYR A 663 -8.36 -21.14 17.06
N ASN A 664 -8.96 -20.05 17.49
CA ASN A 664 -8.51 -19.33 18.70
C ASN A 664 -9.72 -18.94 19.55
N ALA A 665 -9.85 -19.59 20.73
CA ALA A 665 -10.98 -19.38 21.65
C ALA A 665 -11.05 -17.93 22.17
N ASP A 666 -9.91 -17.23 22.28
CA ASP A 666 -9.89 -15.86 22.81
C ASP A 666 -10.56 -14.84 21.87
N PHE A 667 -10.76 -15.20 20.60
CA PHE A 667 -11.47 -14.31 19.69
C PHE A 667 -12.94 -14.17 20.11
N ALA A 668 -13.58 -15.21 20.62
CA ALA A 668 -14.95 -15.14 21.10
C ALA A 668 -15.17 -14.14 22.27
N LYS A 669 -14.11 -13.79 22.98
CA LYS A 669 -14.13 -12.76 24.04
C LYS A 669 -14.16 -11.34 23.50
N LYS A 670 -13.88 -11.15 22.19
CA LYS A 670 -13.85 -9.86 21.51
C LYS A 670 -15.17 -9.61 20.80
N LYS A 671 -15.51 -8.35 20.65
CA LYS A 671 -16.63 -7.91 19.80
C LYS A 671 -16.11 -7.13 18.62
N ASP A 672 -16.74 -7.31 17.49
CA ASP A 672 -16.50 -6.48 16.30
C ASP A 672 -17.15 -5.09 16.42
N ALA A 673 -16.92 -4.21 15.44
CA ALA A 673 -17.48 -2.85 15.45
C ALA A 673 -19.03 -2.81 15.38
N TRP A 674 -19.69 -3.92 15.09
CA TRP A 674 -21.14 -4.05 15.13
C TRP A 674 -21.67 -4.71 16.41
N GLY A 675 -20.77 -4.95 17.37
CA GLY A 675 -21.10 -5.53 18.67
C GLY A 675 -21.26 -7.07 18.67
N ARG A 676 -20.97 -7.76 17.56
CA ARG A 676 -21.08 -9.22 17.44
C ARG A 676 -19.83 -9.89 17.99
N PRO A 677 -19.95 -11.06 18.64
CA PRO A 677 -18.78 -11.86 19.02
C PRO A 677 -17.95 -12.24 17.78
N VAL A 678 -16.63 -12.18 17.89
CA VAL A 678 -15.74 -12.62 16.81
C VAL A 678 -15.65 -14.14 16.81
N ASP A 679 -15.90 -14.75 15.64
CA ASP A 679 -15.84 -16.21 15.52
C ASP A 679 -14.38 -16.72 15.68
N PRO A 680 -14.15 -17.72 16.57
CA PRO A 680 -12.85 -18.36 16.70
C PRO A 680 -12.33 -19.02 15.41
N LEU A 681 -13.22 -19.49 14.54
CA LEU A 681 -12.93 -20.09 13.24
C LEU A 681 -13.02 -19.06 12.11
N PRO A 682 -12.39 -19.29 10.95
CA PRO A 682 -12.62 -18.50 9.73
C PRO A 682 -13.96 -18.89 9.09
N VAL A 683 -15.04 -18.32 9.58
CA VAL A 683 -16.38 -18.59 9.07
C VAL A 683 -16.69 -17.81 7.80
N TYR A 684 -17.55 -18.35 6.94
CA TYR A 684 -18.10 -17.59 5.84
C TYR A 684 -19.23 -16.68 6.36
N GLU A 685 -19.05 -15.39 6.14
CA GLU A 685 -20.09 -14.39 6.35
C GLU A 685 -20.47 -13.79 5.00
N PRO A 686 -21.78 -13.67 4.68
CA PRO A 686 -22.20 -12.94 3.49
C PRO A 686 -21.83 -11.45 3.62
N ARG A 687 -21.65 -10.76 2.49
CA ARG A 687 -21.44 -9.31 2.49
C ARG A 687 -22.71 -8.58 2.93
N ASP A 688 -22.56 -7.39 3.52
CA ASP A 688 -23.70 -6.56 3.98
C ASP A 688 -24.65 -6.16 2.85
N TRP A 689 -24.10 -5.94 1.63
CA TRP A 689 -24.88 -5.56 0.46
C TRP A 689 -24.79 -6.63 -0.60
N GLN A 690 -25.98 -7.00 -1.07
CA GLN A 690 -26.20 -7.88 -2.21
C GLN A 690 -26.91 -7.10 -3.30
N PRO A 691 -26.74 -7.44 -4.59
CA PRO A 691 -27.57 -6.90 -5.65
C PRO A 691 -29.05 -7.17 -5.40
N ASP A 692 -29.86 -6.21 -5.79
CA ASP A 692 -31.32 -6.27 -5.75
C ASP A 692 -31.92 -5.77 -7.07
N ALA A 693 -33.23 -5.74 -7.17
CA ALA A 693 -33.92 -5.28 -8.37
C ALA A 693 -33.63 -3.82 -8.74
N ASN A 694 -33.25 -2.96 -7.77
CA ASN A 694 -32.94 -1.55 -8.00
C ASN A 694 -31.46 -1.35 -8.40
N TYR A 695 -30.56 -2.16 -7.84
CA TYR A 695 -29.12 -2.08 -8.06
C TYR A 695 -28.55 -3.48 -8.37
N PRO A 696 -28.82 -4.01 -9.59
CA PRO A 696 -28.63 -5.43 -9.91
C PRO A 696 -27.18 -5.87 -10.16
N LEU A 697 -26.23 -4.96 -10.21
CA LEU A 697 -24.85 -5.25 -10.58
C LEU A 697 -23.88 -4.93 -9.44
N TYR A 698 -22.88 -5.79 -9.24
CA TYR A 698 -21.76 -5.49 -8.38
C TYR A 698 -20.82 -4.50 -9.07
N LEU A 699 -20.35 -3.48 -8.33
CA LEU A 699 -19.30 -2.56 -8.79
C LEU A 699 -17.98 -2.86 -8.10
N ILE A 700 -16.98 -3.23 -8.87
CA ILE A 700 -15.60 -3.35 -8.39
C ILE A 700 -14.73 -2.19 -8.87
N ASN A 701 -13.53 -2.10 -8.32
CA ASN A 701 -12.45 -1.26 -8.85
C ASN A 701 -11.12 -2.01 -8.83
N TRP A 702 -10.18 -1.49 -9.59
CA TRP A 702 -8.80 -1.97 -9.62
C TRP A 702 -7.83 -0.81 -9.89
N LYS A 703 -6.54 -1.10 -9.78
CA LYS A 703 -5.45 -0.17 -10.10
C LYS A 703 -4.89 -0.47 -11.48
N GLU A 704 -4.60 0.58 -12.23
CA GLU A 704 -3.94 0.47 -13.52
C GLU A 704 -2.42 0.40 -13.37
N ALA A 705 -1.73 -0.25 -14.32
CA ALA A 705 -0.28 -0.36 -14.31
C ALA A 705 0.41 0.99 -14.50
N SER A 706 -0.14 1.86 -15.33
CA SER A 706 0.38 3.20 -15.62
C SER A 706 0.09 4.23 -14.53
N HIS A 707 -0.93 4.04 -13.68
CA HIS A 707 -1.33 5.02 -12.66
C HIS A 707 -1.20 4.51 -11.24
N THR A 708 -1.07 5.44 -10.29
CA THR A 708 -1.05 5.17 -8.87
C THR A 708 -2.11 5.97 -8.14
N HIS A 709 -3.16 5.28 -7.69
CA HIS A 709 -4.24 5.91 -6.93
C HIS A 709 -4.69 7.23 -7.56
N THR A 710 -4.70 8.30 -6.77
CA THR A 710 -5.12 9.65 -7.14
C THR A 710 -3.93 10.61 -7.33
N ARG A 711 -2.74 10.10 -7.66
CA ARG A 711 -1.49 10.89 -7.64
C ARG A 711 -0.87 11.17 -9.01
N THR A 712 -1.18 10.36 -10.00
CA THR A 712 -0.42 10.36 -11.26
C THR A 712 -1.22 10.81 -12.47
N GLN A 713 -2.46 11.18 -12.28
CA GLN A 713 -3.37 11.56 -13.38
C GLN A 713 -3.00 12.91 -14.01
N ASN A 714 -2.18 13.74 -13.33
CA ASN A 714 -1.60 14.95 -13.94
C ASN A 714 -0.25 14.70 -14.63
N ASN A 715 0.28 13.47 -14.59
CA ASN A 715 1.56 13.15 -15.23
C ASN A 715 1.37 12.89 -16.73
N ALA A 716 1.86 13.80 -17.57
CA ALA A 716 1.68 13.76 -19.01
C ALA A 716 2.09 12.42 -19.66
N LEU A 717 3.24 11.85 -19.25
CA LEU A 717 3.75 10.59 -19.80
C LEU A 717 2.86 9.39 -19.44
N LEU A 718 2.20 9.42 -18.30
CA LEU A 718 1.34 8.32 -17.85
C LEU A 718 -0.08 8.43 -18.43
N VAL A 719 -0.56 9.64 -18.64
CA VAL A 719 -1.85 9.90 -19.29
C VAL A 719 -1.84 9.46 -20.76
N GLU A 720 -0.72 9.58 -21.46
CA GLU A 720 -0.57 9.02 -22.82
C GLU A 720 -0.82 7.50 -22.84
N LEU A 721 -0.43 6.78 -21.78
CA LEU A 721 -0.65 5.33 -21.68
C LEU A 721 -2.09 5.00 -21.31
N LYS A 722 -2.73 5.83 -20.47
CA LYS A 722 -4.08 5.61 -19.99
C LYS A 722 -4.74 6.94 -19.61
N PRO A 723 -5.51 7.55 -20.53
CA PRO A 723 -6.07 8.89 -20.33
C PRO A 723 -7.33 8.92 -19.45
N ASP A 724 -8.11 7.85 -19.40
CA ASP A 724 -9.40 7.78 -18.73
C ASP A 724 -9.72 6.38 -18.17
N ASN A 725 -10.86 6.25 -17.49
CA ASN A 725 -11.34 5.00 -16.88
C ASN A 725 -12.78 4.67 -17.33
N PRO A 726 -12.98 4.12 -18.54
CA PRO A 726 -14.31 3.69 -18.96
C PRO A 726 -14.90 2.60 -18.04
N LEU A 727 -16.22 2.54 -17.96
CA LEU A 727 -16.95 1.48 -17.28
C LEU A 727 -16.80 0.18 -18.08
N MET A 728 -16.15 -0.81 -17.47
CA MET A 728 -16.02 -2.15 -18.04
C MET A 728 -17.31 -2.94 -17.82
N VAL A 729 -17.90 -3.45 -18.87
CA VAL A 729 -19.15 -4.23 -18.83
C VAL A 729 -18.98 -5.53 -19.61
N ASN A 730 -19.46 -6.65 -19.03
CA ASN A 730 -19.45 -7.93 -19.76
C ASN A 730 -20.33 -7.85 -21.00
N VAL A 731 -19.90 -8.45 -22.12
CA VAL A 731 -20.64 -8.43 -23.40
C VAL A 731 -22.05 -8.99 -23.28
N VAL A 732 -22.23 -10.06 -22.50
CA VAL A 732 -23.57 -10.67 -22.28
C VAL A 732 -24.48 -9.75 -21.47
N THR A 733 -23.94 -9.07 -20.48
CA THR A 733 -24.67 -8.09 -19.66
C THR A 733 -25.02 -6.86 -20.48
N ALA A 734 -24.07 -6.37 -21.28
CA ALA A 734 -24.29 -5.23 -22.17
C ALA A 734 -25.37 -5.49 -23.21
N GLU A 735 -25.39 -6.69 -23.81
CA GLU A 735 -26.44 -7.11 -24.75
C GLU A 735 -27.83 -7.05 -24.12
N LYS A 736 -27.98 -7.63 -22.91
CA LYS A 736 -29.24 -7.57 -22.14
C LYS A 736 -29.68 -6.15 -21.83
N MET A 737 -28.76 -5.22 -21.71
CA MET A 737 -28.99 -3.81 -21.38
C MET A 737 -29.05 -2.89 -22.60
N GLY A 738 -28.84 -3.41 -23.81
CA GLY A 738 -28.80 -2.63 -25.05
C GLY A 738 -27.65 -1.61 -25.09
N LEU A 739 -26.48 -1.96 -24.51
CA LEU A 739 -25.30 -1.09 -24.44
C LEU A 739 -24.25 -1.46 -25.48
N ASN A 740 -23.61 -0.45 -26.06
CA ASN A 740 -22.52 -0.59 -27.01
C ASN A 740 -21.23 0.06 -26.46
N ASN A 741 -20.09 -0.24 -27.12
CA ASN A 741 -18.86 0.50 -26.83
C ASN A 741 -19.07 2.00 -27.01
N ASP A 742 -18.46 2.79 -26.13
CA ASP A 742 -18.48 4.26 -26.11
C ASP A 742 -19.84 4.89 -25.79
N ASP A 743 -20.90 4.09 -25.55
CA ASP A 743 -22.16 4.63 -25.02
C ASP A 743 -21.87 5.38 -23.72
N LEU A 744 -22.40 6.59 -23.60
CA LEU A 744 -22.38 7.34 -22.34
C LEU A 744 -23.51 6.85 -21.44
N VAL A 745 -23.14 6.40 -20.23
CA VAL A 745 -24.10 5.84 -19.27
C VAL A 745 -24.01 6.55 -17.93
N TRP A 746 -25.12 6.53 -17.21
CA TRP A 746 -25.13 6.75 -15.78
C TRP A 746 -24.80 5.44 -15.05
N VAL A 747 -23.89 5.52 -14.10
CA VAL A 747 -23.64 4.51 -13.09
C VAL A 747 -24.14 5.08 -11.78
N GLU A 748 -25.09 4.43 -11.15
CA GLU A 748 -25.78 4.96 -9.97
C GLU A 748 -25.83 3.91 -8.86
N SER A 749 -25.50 4.34 -7.65
CA SER A 749 -25.67 3.62 -6.40
C SER A 749 -26.60 4.41 -5.46
N ILE A 750 -26.91 3.87 -4.29
CA ILE A 750 -27.64 4.60 -3.25
C ILE A 750 -26.89 5.84 -2.72
N TYR A 751 -25.58 5.96 -2.97
CA TYR A 751 -24.73 7.05 -2.48
C TYR A 751 -24.57 8.20 -3.47
N GLY A 752 -24.70 7.92 -4.75
CA GLY A 752 -24.57 8.91 -5.80
C GLY A 752 -24.55 8.32 -7.20
N ARG A 753 -24.34 9.18 -8.18
CA ARG A 753 -24.25 8.77 -9.59
C ARG A 753 -23.14 9.51 -10.32
N VAL A 754 -22.58 8.86 -11.33
CA VAL A 754 -21.54 9.40 -12.20
C VAL A 754 -21.81 9.02 -13.64
N LYS A 755 -21.25 9.78 -14.57
CA LYS A 755 -21.26 9.41 -16.00
C LYS A 755 -19.96 8.70 -16.37
N ALA A 756 -20.06 7.67 -17.18
CA ALA A 756 -18.90 6.97 -17.72
C ALA A 756 -19.18 6.47 -19.15
N LYS A 757 -18.13 6.36 -19.96
CA LYS A 757 -18.21 5.67 -21.25
C LYS A 757 -18.14 4.18 -21.03
N VAL A 758 -18.90 3.39 -21.78
CA VAL A 758 -18.89 1.93 -21.71
C VAL A 758 -17.71 1.37 -22.52
N LYS A 759 -17.06 0.37 -21.96
CA LYS A 759 -16.13 -0.51 -22.68
C LYS A 759 -16.54 -1.96 -22.50
N LEU A 760 -16.91 -2.61 -23.58
CA LEU A 760 -17.32 -4.01 -23.58
C LEU A 760 -16.12 -4.94 -23.45
N THR A 761 -16.30 -6.02 -22.68
CA THR A 761 -15.25 -7.02 -22.45
C THR A 761 -15.84 -8.39 -22.16
N LYS A 762 -15.15 -9.47 -22.58
CA LYS A 762 -15.41 -10.83 -22.08
C LYS A 762 -14.68 -11.14 -20.78
N GLY A 763 -13.75 -10.27 -20.38
CA GLY A 763 -12.90 -10.43 -19.20
C GLY A 763 -13.50 -9.84 -17.92
N MET A 764 -14.79 -9.87 -17.75
CA MET A 764 -15.52 -9.46 -16.55
C MET A 764 -16.59 -10.48 -16.22
N HIS A 765 -16.80 -10.80 -14.94
CA HIS A 765 -17.92 -11.64 -14.53
C HIS A 765 -19.26 -10.99 -14.98
N PRO A 766 -20.24 -11.76 -15.51
CA PRO A 766 -21.47 -11.16 -16.05
C PRO A 766 -22.30 -10.32 -15.06
N GLU A 767 -22.24 -10.60 -13.77
CA GLU A 767 -22.95 -9.83 -12.74
C GLU A 767 -22.13 -8.64 -12.20
N VAL A 768 -20.97 -8.35 -12.79
CA VAL A 768 -20.02 -7.36 -12.30
C VAL A 768 -19.77 -6.29 -13.35
N VAL A 769 -19.72 -5.05 -12.93
CA VAL A 769 -19.18 -3.93 -13.69
C VAL A 769 -17.99 -3.35 -12.95
N GLY A 770 -17.09 -2.71 -13.69
CA GLY A 770 -15.86 -2.24 -13.09
C GLY A 770 -15.46 -0.83 -13.53
N LEU A 771 -14.99 -0.05 -12.56
CA LEU A 771 -14.50 1.31 -12.78
C LEU A 771 -13.15 1.47 -12.11
N GLN A 772 -12.11 1.84 -12.86
CA GLN A 772 -10.78 2.02 -12.32
C GLN A 772 -10.74 3.17 -11.31
N HIS A 773 -10.06 2.93 -10.18
CA HIS A 773 -9.90 3.93 -9.11
C HIS A 773 -8.90 5.01 -9.47
N GLY A 774 -9.16 6.24 -9.04
CA GLY A 774 -8.22 7.35 -9.05
C GLY A 774 -8.40 8.36 -10.20
N PHE A 775 -9.48 8.31 -10.93
CA PHE A 775 -9.84 9.26 -12.00
C PHE A 775 -11.00 10.18 -11.60
N GLY A 776 -11.35 11.11 -12.49
CA GLY A 776 -12.44 12.05 -12.26
C GLY A 776 -12.06 13.21 -11.33
N HIS A 777 -10.83 13.69 -11.48
CA HIS A 777 -10.33 14.87 -10.78
C HIS A 777 -11.04 16.14 -11.27
N TRP A 778 -11.38 17.03 -10.35
CA TRP A 778 -11.82 18.41 -10.66
C TRP A 778 -10.76 19.45 -10.25
N ALA A 779 -9.64 18.98 -9.70
CA ALA A 779 -8.46 19.74 -9.34
C ALA A 779 -7.20 18.94 -9.75
N LEU A 780 -6.14 18.98 -8.99
CA LEU A 780 -4.85 18.31 -9.16
C LEU A 780 -3.94 18.92 -10.25
N GLY A 781 -4.48 19.42 -11.33
CA GLY A 781 -3.74 20.02 -12.43
C GLY A 781 -4.54 19.98 -13.73
N GLU A 782 -4.04 20.65 -14.77
CA GLU A 782 -4.77 20.80 -16.04
C GLU A 782 -5.01 19.49 -16.79
N ILE A 783 -4.06 18.55 -16.72
CA ILE A 783 -4.15 17.26 -17.43
C ILE A 783 -5.14 16.32 -16.74
N ALA A 784 -5.16 16.31 -15.40
CA ALA A 784 -6.02 15.44 -14.61
C ALA A 784 -7.46 15.89 -14.58
N LYS A 785 -7.68 17.20 -14.75
CA LYS A 785 -9.00 17.80 -14.61
C LYS A 785 -9.96 17.26 -15.66
N ASP A 786 -11.14 16.85 -15.20
CA ASP A 786 -12.24 16.33 -16.02
C ASP A 786 -11.88 15.05 -16.84
N ALA A 787 -10.75 14.40 -16.52
CA ALA A 787 -10.34 13.14 -17.13
C ALA A 787 -10.97 11.96 -16.37
N GLY A 788 -11.82 11.19 -17.06
CA GLY A 788 -12.48 10.02 -16.49
C GLY A 788 -13.51 10.35 -15.39
N THR A 789 -13.72 9.42 -14.48
CA THR A 789 -14.83 9.44 -13.51
C THR A 789 -14.39 8.92 -12.14
N SER A 790 -14.83 9.59 -11.07
CA SER A 790 -14.52 9.17 -9.70
C SER A 790 -15.44 8.06 -9.20
N ASP A 791 -14.87 6.92 -8.86
CA ASP A 791 -15.58 5.77 -8.29
C ASP A 791 -15.96 5.99 -6.82
N THR A 792 -15.32 6.93 -6.10
CA THR A 792 -15.58 7.19 -4.67
C THR A 792 -16.94 7.83 -4.42
N VAL A 793 -17.52 8.49 -5.42
CA VAL A 793 -18.89 9.04 -5.38
C VAL A 793 -19.94 7.94 -5.17
N LEU A 794 -19.68 6.74 -5.72
CA LEU A 794 -20.61 5.62 -5.73
C LEU A 794 -20.53 4.74 -4.46
N ARG A 795 -19.55 4.96 -3.60
CA ARG A 795 -19.19 4.03 -2.53
C ARG A 795 -19.56 4.54 -1.14
N PRO A 796 -19.85 3.64 -0.17
CA PRO A 796 -20.05 4.03 1.22
C PRO A 796 -18.73 4.41 1.90
N CYS A 797 -18.77 5.39 2.80
CA CYS A 797 -17.69 5.63 3.76
C CYS A 797 -17.85 4.66 4.94
N LYS A 798 -17.51 3.38 4.72
CA LYS A 798 -17.67 2.31 5.72
C LYS A 798 -16.44 1.43 5.77
N ALA A 799 -16.27 0.75 6.90
CA ALA A 799 -15.16 -0.13 7.20
C ALA A 799 -15.62 -1.56 7.53
N ASP A 800 -14.76 -2.56 7.29
CA ASP A 800 -15.01 -3.90 7.80
C ASP A 800 -14.97 -3.90 9.34
N PRO A 801 -15.82 -4.69 9.99
CA PRO A 801 -16.03 -4.57 11.43
C PRO A 801 -14.88 -5.13 12.28
N LEU A 802 -13.97 -5.90 11.71
CA LEU A 802 -12.87 -6.55 12.45
C LEU A 802 -11.58 -5.73 12.41
N SER A 803 -11.18 -5.26 11.22
CA SER A 803 -9.89 -4.59 11.01
C SER A 803 -10.02 -3.09 10.74
N GLY A 804 -11.22 -2.60 10.47
CA GLY A 804 -11.42 -1.22 10.05
C GLY A 804 -10.97 -0.92 8.62
N GLN A 805 -10.72 -1.94 7.79
CA GLN A 805 -10.41 -1.77 6.38
C GLN A 805 -11.54 -1.06 5.65
N ALA A 806 -11.24 -0.02 4.89
CA ALA A 806 -12.24 0.62 4.04
C ALA A 806 -12.75 -0.35 2.96
N ILE A 807 -14.07 -0.46 2.82
CA ILE A 807 -14.70 -1.44 1.90
C ILE A 807 -14.85 -0.88 0.49
N HIS A 808 -13.73 -0.64 -0.17
CA HIS A 808 -13.67 -0.03 -1.51
C HIS A 808 -14.28 -0.88 -2.63
N LYS A 809 -14.41 -2.19 -2.45
CA LYS A 809 -14.84 -3.10 -3.53
C LYS A 809 -16.26 -3.62 -3.36
N GLN A 810 -16.96 -3.12 -2.35
CA GLN A 810 -18.32 -3.53 -2.06
C GLN A 810 -19.29 -2.37 -2.36
N CYS A 811 -19.97 -2.48 -3.49
CA CYS A 811 -21.02 -1.56 -3.89
C CYS A 811 -21.94 -2.27 -4.89
N CYS A 812 -23.24 -1.92 -4.88
CA CYS A 812 -24.19 -2.35 -5.90
C CYS A 812 -24.66 -1.14 -6.70
N VAL A 813 -24.83 -1.32 -8.00
CA VAL A 813 -25.16 -0.24 -8.93
C VAL A 813 -26.19 -0.67 -9.98
N LYS A 814 -26.91 0.31 -10.52
CA LYS A 814 -27.59 0.20 -11.82
C LYS A 814 -26.83 1.02 -12.86
N VAL A 815 -26.94 0.60 -14.11
CA VAL A 815 -26.33 1.26 -15.27
C VAL A 815 -27.43 1.50 -16.30
N TYR A 816 -27.51 2.71 -16.87
CA TYR A 816 -28.49 3.07 -17.89
C TYR A 816 -27.96 4.19 -18.77
N LYS A 817 -28.43 4.31 -20.01
CA LYS A 817 -27.99 5.36 -20.95
C LYS A 817 -28.18 6.76 -20.38
N ALA A 818 -27.21 7.67 -20.61
CA ALA A 818 -27.20 9.03 -20.07
C ALA A 818 -27.98 10.03 -20.93
#